data_d766ca023461d750609df4e131dae194
#
_entry.id   d766ca023461d750609df4e131dae194
#
_cell.length_a   1.000
_cell.length_b   1.000
_cell.length_c   1.000
_cell.angle_alpha   90.00
_cell.angle_beta   90.00
_cell.angle_gamma   90.00
#
_symmetry.space_group_name_H-M   'P 1'
#
loop_
_entity.id
_entity.type
_entity.pdbx_description
1 polymer ?
#
loop_
_entity_poly.entity_id
_entity_poly.type
_entity_poly.pdbx_seq_one_letter_code
_entity_poly.pdbx_strand_id
1 'polypeptide(L)'
;MHFIKIAVFFIVISLLFTGCSVTTPKTTETTSPSVPPISSIRAQDDFYGYVNLETLQGTTLEYGQTQAGSFSNIDTEQQLLDSMTRIVSSSEVFPDGSCEQIARDAYLQYLDFQADEAAIINACHAVEAELDKINNVQSLDELMSMAEELRTDFGCVTLSNLAVTMDYFNPDEYGIAWMQATDLCGVPLEEVDENTYLAEQYEKRIIDTLRVMGYSYEAAEGVAHNLMLMIIDVAWATNFDIANAADPFSYTSFMSSAEIDAALSHLSVIDFELMAGIHDNPYGGWLIMDKGQLTAIDALFDESNLEELKALVAYDFLAQYGEYITSEHSIYEEYFPTSQESIDLQAIGYIHQIFPLVLSDLYVKAYYTDDMDQQFSRMCEDIRESYRELITDSDWLSQETRVLLLEKLDNIRFVDGGFCLEQMKDDPSLNDVFGANVFETQRNVAMREHAKSIENIGQPRNRLALGRQMHLVNACYGYDNTVTITVAIMGAPFFDANADYFTNLGGLGAVVAHEVGHAFDSSRIKYDANGVYNPLWLSAEDMAALESRNEVAVDYFENSFTVFDVYRVDGELTLGENYADLGSMECITNIASTDDEYILLFENYARIWCELTLNTNVIDQLSEDEHSPATIRVNAILATTDAFYDIYDLNEGDGMYVSPDERISRWK
;
A
#
# COMPACT_ATOMS: atom_id res chain seq x y z
N MET A 1 16.90 10.77 -2.70
CA MET A 1 16.16 10.45 -1.46
C MET A 1 14.69 10.34 -1.81
N HIS A 2 14.32 9.27 -2.49
CA HIS A 2 12.95 8.99 -2.86
C HIS A 2 12.64 7.60 -2.36
N PHE A 3 11.85 7.49 -1.32
CA PHE A 3 11.34 6.22 -0.81
C PHE A 3 9.89 6.05 -1.26
N ILE A 4 9.71 5.03 -2.07
CA ILE A 4 8.47 4.27 -2.25
C ILE A 4 7.24 5.12 -2.53
N LYS A 5 7.10 5.51 -3.77
CA LYS A 5 5.79 5.80 -4.31
C LYS A 5 5.17 4.52 -4.83
N ILE A 6 4.04 4.22 -4.21
CA ILE A 6 3.02 3.30 -4.67
C ILE A 6 3.50 1.88 -4.90
N ALA A 7 3.40 1.09 -3.86
CA ALA A 7 3.00 -0.28 -4.06
C ALA A 7 1.68 -0.27 -4.82
N VAL A 8 1.79 -0.29 -6.12
CA VAL A 8 0.69 -0.67 -6.98
C VAL A 8 0.12 -1.95 -6.40
N PHE A 9 -1.11 -1.87 -6.04
CA PHE A 9 -2.01 -2.92 -5.70
C PHE A 9 -1.65 -4.24 -6.37
N PHE A 10 -1.60 -5.25 -5.55
CA PHE A 10 -1.54 -6.68 -5.81
C PHE A 10 -0.15 -7.32 -5.72
N ILE A 11 -0.07 -8.17 -4.71
CA ILE A 11 1.00 -9.16 -4.48
C ILE A 11 2.35 -8.53 -4.16
N VAL A 12 2.44 -7.87 -3.01
CA VAL A 12 3.62 -7.98 -2.16
C VAL A 12 3.11 -8.24 -0.76
N ILE A 13 2.77 -9.48 -0.53
CA ILE A 13 2.78 -10.06 0.80
C ILE A 13 4.24 -10.32 1.08
N SER A 14 4.92 -9.34 1.55
CA SER A 14 6.14 -9.42 2.32
C SER A 14 6.95 -8.18 2.13
N LEU A 15 6.69 -7.16 2.91
CA LEU A 15 7.69 -6.14 3.24
C LEU A 15 7.13 -5.09 4.21
N LEU A 16 6.27 -5.50 5.17
CA LEU A 16 5.84 -4.59 6.23
C LEU A 16 6.48 -4.88 7.60
N PHE A 17 7.40 -5.85 7.69
CA PHE A 17 8.14 -6.10 8.93
C PHE A 17 9.65 -5.98 8.82
N THR A 18 10.21 -5.53 7.73
CA THR A 18 11.61 -5.11 7.70
C THR A 18 11.70 -3.60 7.63
N GLY A 19 11.25 -2.93 8.67
CA GLY A 19 11.68 -1.58 8.99
C GLY A 19 13.14 -1.58 9.44
N CYS A 20 14.04 -2.11 8.64
CA CYS A 20 15.45 -1.82 8.74
C CYS A 20 15.80 -0.82 7.65
N SER A 21 15.46 0.45 7.89
CA SER A 21 16.28 1.51 7.35
C SER A 21 17.69 1.27 7.86
N VAL A 22 18.60 0.86 6.97
CA VAL A 22 20.03 0.98 7.22
C VAL A 22 20.29 2.47 7.37
N THR A 23 20.14 2.97 8.59
CA THR A 23 20.60 4.30 8.96
C THR A 23 22.11 4.22 8.97
N THR A 24 22.74 4.65 7.87
CA THR A 24 24.08 5.21 7.95
C THR A 24 24.10 6.19 9.11
N PRO A 25 25.12 6.21 9.97
CA PRO A 25 25.25 7.26 10.96
C PRO A 25 25.57 8.57 10.26
N LYS A 26 24.57 9.22 9.67
CA LYS A 26 24.61 10.66 9.56
C LYS A 26 24.56 11.16 11.00
N THR A 27 25.61 11.83 11.43
CA THR A 27 25.53 12.78 12.53
C THR A 27 24.59 13.91 12.08
N THR A 28 23.31 13.60 11.98
CA THR A 28 22.26 14.59 11.88
C THR A 28 21.96 14.99 13.31
N GLU A 29 22.11 16.25 13.59
CA GLU A 29 21.44 16.85 14.72
C GLU A 29 19.97 16.39 14.62
N THR A 30 19.54 15.54 15.56
CA THR A 30 18.14 15.16 15.71
C THR A 30 17.39 16.45 16.02
N THR A 31 16.78 17.05 15.00
CA THR A 31 15.85 18.14 15.21
C THR A 31 14.63 17.53 15.89
N SER A 32 14.48 17.81 17.17
CA SER A 32 13.26 17.46 17.93
C SER A 32 12.04 18.01 17.20
N PRO A 33 10.91 17.29 17.20
CA PRO A 33 9.65 17.80 16.62
C PRO A 33 9.34 19.17 17.20
N SER A 34 8.89 20.10 16.37
CA SER A 34 8.52 21.46 16.82
C SER A 34 7.09 21.48 17.35
N VAL A 35 6.90 21.17 18.64
CA VAL A 35 5.62 21.42 19.31
C VAL A 35 5.56 22.91 19.68
N PRO A 36 4.48 23.65 19.35
CA PRO A 36 4.33 25.06 19.69
C PRO A 36 4.45 25.33 21.20
N PRO A 37 4.94 26.49 21.63
CA PRO A 37 4.93 26.86 23.05
C PRO A 37 3.49 26.99 23.55
N ILE A 38 3.27 26.81 24.86
CA ILE A 38 1.99 26.91 25.58
C ILE A 38 1.44 28.37 25.58
N SER A 39 1.42 29.03 24.44
CA SER A 39 0.59 30.21 24.20
C SER A 39 -0.74 29.73 23.69
N SER A 40 -1.85 30.26 24.22
CA SER A 40 -3.19 29.88 23.76
C SER A 40 -3.31 30.03 22.25
N ILE A 41 -3.28 28.91 21.53
CA ILE A 41 -3.58 28.84 20.08
C ILE A 41 -5.06 29.15 19.94
N ARG A 42 -5.43 30.09 19.08
CA ARG A 42 -6.82 30.38 18.77
C ARG A 42 -7.31 29.44 17.67
N ALA A 43 -8.55 28.97 17.80
CA ALA A 43 -9.18 28.13 16.78
C ALA A 43 -9.19 28.78 15.38
N GLN A 44 -9.29 30.12 15.34
CA GLN A 44 -9.32 30.93 14.12
C GLN A 44 -7.96 31.08 13.44
N ASP A 45 -6.85 30.81 14.16
CA ASP A 45 -5.49 31.00 13.64
C ASP A 45 -4.84 29.65 13.23
N ASP A 46 -5.12 28.59 14.00
CA ASP A 46 -4.61 27.24 13.76
C ASP A 46 -5.51 26.24 14.49
N PHE A 47 -6.47 25.65 13.79
CA PHE A 47 -7.43 24.73 14.39
C PHE A 47 -6.81 23.37 14.72
N TYR A 48 -5.89 22.89 13.89
CA TYR A 48 -5.14 21.67 14.19
C TYR A 48 -4.41 21.79 15.53
N GLY A 49 -3.65 22.88 15.72
CA GLY A 49 -2.95 23.14 16.96
C GLY A 49 -3.90 23.40 18.12
N TYR A 50 -5.02 24.10 17.91
CA TYR A 50 -6.02 24.37 18.93
C TYR A 50 -6.59 23.08 19.54
N VAL A 51 -6.90 22.09 18.73
CA VAL A 51 -7.48 20.80 19.18
C VAL A 51 -6.41 19.87 19.74
N ASN A 52 -5.22 19.81 19.14
CA ASN A 52 -4.26 18.73 19.34
C ASN A 52 -3.08 19.10 20.27
N LEU A 53 -2.93 20.38 20.68
CA LEU A 53 -1.74 20.86 21.41
C LEU A 53 -1.41 20.04 22.66
N GLU A 54 -2.41 19.72 23.48
CA GLU A 54 -2.20 18.95 24.72
C GLU A 54 -1.70 17.54 24.43
N THR A 55 -2.29 16.87 23.44
CA THR A 55 -1.88 15.54 23.00
C THR A 55 -0.46 15.56 22.43
N LEU A 56 -0.15 16.52 21.54
CA LEU A 56 1.17 16.66 20.94
C LEU A 56 2.26 16.94 21.98
N GLN A 57 1.97 17.74 23.02
CA GLN A 57 2.90 17.99 24.12
C GLN A 57 3.12 16.78 25.02
N GLY A 58 2.12 15.90 25.13
CA GLY A 58 2.20 14.65 25.90
C GLY A 58 2.83 13.49 25.13
N THR A 59 2.91 13.60 23.81
CA THR A 59 3.47 12.56 22.94
C THR A 59 4.98 12.67 22.83
N THR A 60 5.68 11.54 22.87
CA THR A 60 7.14 11.45 22.70
C THR A 60 7.45 10.37 21.67
N LEU A 61 8.39 10.65 20.78
CA LEU A 61 8.92 9.63 19.87
C LEU A 61 9.95 8.76 20.60
N GLU A 62 9.79 7.45 20.53
CA GLU A 62 10.79 6.51 21.00
C GLU A 62 12.01 6.48 20.08
N TYR A 63 13.12 5.87 20.55
CA TYR A 63 14.31 5.78 19.72
C TYR A 63 14.03 4.95 18.44
N GLY A 64 14.28 5.55 17.30
CA GLY A 64 14.02 4.95 16.00
C GLY A 64 12.64 5.25 15.41
N GLN A 65 11.70 5.79 16.18
CA GLN A 65 10.41 6.25 15.64
C GLN A 65 10.57 7.59 14.93
N THR A 66 9.91 7.73 13.80
CA THR A 66 9.85 8.97 13.00
C THR A 66 8.53 9.72 13.20
N GLN A 67 7.49 9.01 13.65
CA GLN A 67 6.15 9.56 13.89
C GLN A 67 5.42 8.80 14.99
N ALA A 68 4.47 9.49 15.66
CA ALA A 68 3.53 8.92 16.62
C ALA A 68 2.23 9.73 16.58
N GLY A 69 1.08 9.08 16.42
CA GLY A 69 -0.19 9.78 16.29
C GLY A 69 -1.39 8.84 16.20
N SER A 70 -2.51 9.36 15.74
CA SER A 70 -3.80 8.68 15.77
C SER A 70 -3.78 7.33 15.04
N PHE A 71 -3.10 7.24 13.90
CA PHE A 71 -2.97 5.99 13.16
C PHE A 71 -2.03 4.98 13.85
N SER A 72 -0.91 5.43 14.41
CA SER A 72 0.07 4.57 15.08
C SER A 72 -0.29 4.22 16.52
N ASN A 73 -1.27 4.90 17.13
CA ASN A 73 -1.72 4.61 18.49
C ASN A 73 -2.65 3.39 18.59
N ILE A 74 -3.13 2.86 17.45
CA ILE A 74 -3.90 1.61 17.41
C ILE A 74 -2.90 0.46 17.39
N ASP A 75 -2.69 -0.15 18.56
CA ASP A 75 -1.74 -1.26 18.74
C ASP A 75 -2.35 -2.59 18.25
N THR A 76 -2.39 -2.77 16.94
CA THR A 76 -2.92 -3.98 16.31
C THR A 76 -2.06 -5.21 16.58
N GLU A 77 -0.75 -5.04 16.80
CA GLU A 77 0.16 -6.14 17.16
C GLU A 77 -0.20 -6.70 18.53
N GLN A 78 -0.37 -5.84 19.54
CA GLN A 78 -0.80 -6.28 20.87
C GLN A 78 -2.21 -6.89 20.85
N GLN A 79 -3.12 -6.35 20.05
CA GLN A 79 -4.47 -6.89 19.89
C GLN A 79 -4.47 -8.28 19.25
N LEU A 80 -3.61 -8.50 18.25
CA LEU A 80 -3.41 -9.83 17.66
C LEU A 80 -2.76 -10.79 18.65
N LEU A 81 -1.76 -10.34 19.40
CA LEU A 81 -1.12 -11.12 20.45
C LEU A 81 -2.11 -11.58 21.53
N ASP A 82 -3.00 -10.68 21.97
CA ASP A 82 -4.07 -10.99 22.92
C ASP A 82 -5.05 -12.02 22.33
N SER A 83 -5.37 -11.93 21.05
CA SER A 83 -6.22 -12.87 20.35
C SER A 83 -5.56 -14.25 20.23
N MET A 84 -4.28 -14.30 19.86
CA MET A 84 -3.51 -15.54 19.78
C MET A 84 -3.34 -16.18 21.15
N THR A 85 -3.06 -15.40 22.20
CA THR A 85 -2.95 -15.90 23.58
C THR A 85 -4.24 -16.59 24.02
N ARG A 86 -5.42 -16.04 23.69
CA ARG A 86 -6.71 -16.66 23.97
C ARG A 86 -6.89 -17.97 23.23
N ILE A 87 -6.54 -18.03 21.96
CA ILE A 87 -6.67 -19.22 21.11
C ILE A 87 -5.74 -20.35 21.60
N VAL A 88 -4.47 -20.03 21.84
CA VAL A 88 -3.46 -21.01 22.26
C VAL A 88 -3.74 -21.55 23.66
N SER A 89 -4.23 -20.72 24.60
CA SER A 89 -4.58 -21.12 25.95
C SER A 89 -5.93 -21.83 26.07
N SER A 90 -6.76 -21.78 25.01
CA SER A 90 -8.08 -22.41 25.01
C SER A 90 -8.00 -23.94 25.02
N SER A 91 -8.87 -24.57 25.79
CA SER A 91 -9.11 -26.02 25.73
C SER A 91 -10.16 -26.42 24.69
N GLU A 92 -10.64 -25.48 23.92
CA GLU A 92 -11.64 -25.68 22.87
C GLU A 92 -11.03 -26.45 21.69
N VAL A 93 -11.81 -27.33 21.10
CA VAL A 93 -11.47 -28.01 19.85
C VAL A 93 -12.09 -27.20 18.72
N PHE A 94 -11.25 -26.49 18.00
CA PHE A 94 -11.69 -25.71 16.85
C PHE A 94 -12.06 -26.61 15.67
N PRO A 95 -13.02 -26.21 14.82
CA PRO A 95 -13.35 -26.94 13.60
C PRO A 95 -12.14 -27.12 12.68
N ASP A 96 -12.12 -28.18 11.93
CA ASP A 96 -11.07 -28.48 10.95
C ASP A 96 -11.07 -27.43 9.83
N GLY A 97 -9.93 -26.77 9.62
CA GLY A 97 -9.76 -25.68 8.64
C GLY A 97 -10.34 -24.33 9.08
N SER A 98 -10.77 -24.18 10.34
CA SER A 98 -11.16 -22.86 10.88
C SER A 98 -9.94 -21.95 11.05
N CYS A 99 -10.15 -20.65 10.96
CA CYS A 99 -9.08 -19.68 11.14
C CYS A 99 -8.39 -19.80 12.50
N GLU A 100 -9.17 -20.12 13.56
CA GLU A 100 -8.63 -20.36 14.90
C GLU A 100 -7.68 -21.58 14.93
N GLN A 101 -8.05 -22.68 14.25
CA GLN A 101 -7.20 -23.88 14.20
C GLN A 101 -5.95 -23.61 13.37
N ILE A 102 -6.08 -23.03 12.19
CA ILE A 102 -4.94 -22.73 11.29
C ILE A 102 -3.95 -21.78 11.97
N ALA A 103 -4.43 -20.68 12.56
CA ALA A 103 -3.59 -19.72 13.24
C ALA A 103 -2.84 -20.35 14.43
N ARG A 104 -3.56 -21.14 15.26
CA ARG A 104 -2.95 -21.84 16.41
C ARG A 104 -1.84 -22.79 15.94
N ASP A 105 -2.12 -23.57 14.91
CA ASP A 105 -1.18 -24.59 14.44
C ASP A 105 0.06 -23.93 13.78
N ALA A 106 -0.10 -22.84 13.03
CA ALA A 106 0.99 -22.05 12.48
C ALA A 106 1.83 -21.39 13.58
N TYR A 107 1.19 -20.79 14.59
CA TYR A 107 1.85 -20.17 15.72
C TYR A 107 2.71 -21.18 16.50
N LEU A 108 2.13 -22.34 16.84
CA LEU A 108 2.86 -23.40 17.57
C LEU A 108 3.99 -23.97 16.72
N GLN A 109 3.79 -24.16 15.42
CA GLN A 109 4.85 -24.61 14.50
C GLN A 109 6.02 -23.64 14.48
N TYR A 110 5.76 -22.32 14.50
CA TYR A 110 6.81 -21.30 14.55
C TYR A 110 7.61 -21.38 15.86
N LEU A 111 6.93 -21.46 17.01
CA LEU A 111 7.59 -21.59 18.32
C LEU A 111 8.43 -22.89 18.42
N ASP A 112 7.90 -24.01 17.94
CA ASP A 112 8.60 -25.30 17.92
C ASP A 112 9.83 -25.23 17.00
N PHE A 113 9.71 -24.57 15.84
CA PHE A 113 10.84 -24.36 14.92
C PHE A 113 11.96 -23.56 15.56
N GLN A 114 11.63 -22.45 16.21
CA GLN A 114 12.64 -21.60 16.87
C GLN A 114 13.31 -22.29 18.08
N ALA A 115 12.67 -23.29 18.65
CA ALA A 115 13.22 -24.10 19.75
C ALA A 115 14.06 -25.31 19.26
N ASP A 116 14.00 -25.67 17.97
CA ASP A 116 14.68 -26.82 17.38
C ASP A 116 15.85 -26.42 16.48
N GLU A 117 17.06 -26.40 17.05
CA GLU A 117 18.32 -26.12 16.32
C GLU A 117 18.49 -26.99 15.07
N ALA A 118 18.03 -28.24 15.09
CA ALA A 118 18.17 -29.14 13.95
C ALA A 118 17.19 -28.74 12.82
N ALA A 119 16.00 -28.27 13.16
CA ALA A 119 15.04 -27.76 12.17
C ALA A 119 15.56 -26.48 11.50
N ILE A 120 16.14 -25.55 12.27
CA ILE A 120 16.77 -24.33 11.76
C ILE A 120 17.92 -24.66 10.79
N ILE A 121 18.84 -25.58 11.19
CA ILE A 121 19.94 -26.02 10.32
C ILE A 121 19.42 -26.68 9.03
N ASN A 122 18.36 -27.49 9.12
CA ASN A 122 17.78 -28.12 7.94
C ASN A 122 17.15 -27.09 6.99
N ALA A 123 16.49 -26.05 7.49
CA ALA A 123 15.96 -24.96 6.66
C ALA A 123 17.10 -24.18 5.99
N CYS A 124 18.19 -23.88 6.72
CA CYS A 124 19.39 -23.27 6.16
C CYS A 124 19.95 -24.10 4.98
N HIS A 125 20.16 -25.41 5.19
CA HIS A 125 20.64 -26.28 4.13
C HIS A 125 19.68 -26.37 2.92
N ALA A 126 18.37 -26.21 3.13
CA ALA A 126 17.41 -26.19 2.02
C ALA A 126 17.59 -24.93 1.17
N VAL A 127 17.79 -23.75 1.80
CA VAL A 127 18.08 -22.49 1.08
C VAL A 127 19.43 -22.60 0.35
N GLU A 128 20.47 -23.09 1.01
CA GLU A 128 21.79 -23.30 0.40
C GLU A 128 21.71 -24.23 -0.84
N ALA A 129 20.88 -25.27 -0.76
CA ALA A 129 20.69 -26.19 -1.88
C ALA A 129 20.05 -25.51 -3.11
N GLU A 130 19.13 -24.57 -2.91
CA GLU A 130 18.56 -23.79 -4.02
C GLU A 130 19.60 -22.81 -4.61
N LEU A 131 20.38 -22.14 -3.77
CA LEU A 131 21.50 -21.31 -4.22
C LEU A 131 22.54 -22.11 -5.01
N ASP A 132 22.82 -23.34 -4.61
CA ASP A 132 23.70 -24.24 -5.36
C ASP A 132 23.12 -24.61 -6.72
N LYS A 133 21.80 -24.80 -6.85
CA LYS A 133 21.16 -25.01 -8.15
C LYS A 133 21.32 -23.79 -9.05
N ILE A 134 21.04 -22.58 -8.54
CA ILE A 134 21.21 -21.32 -9.27
C ILE A 134 22.66 -21.18 -9.74
N ASN A 135 23.61 -21.42 -8.85
CA ASN A 135 25.05 -21.30 -9.14
C ASN A 135 25.48 -22.29 -10.26
N ASN A 136 24.89 -23.48 -10.32
CA ASN A 136 25.24 -24.53 -11.30
C ASN A 136 24.58 -24.38 -12.66
N VAL A 137 23.70 -23.40 -12.88
CA VAL A 137 23.10 -23.07 -14.18
C VAL A 137 24.18 -22.74 -15.21
N GLN A 138 24.07 -23.28 -16.43
CA GLN A 138 25.09 -23.16 -17.49
C GLN A 138 24.58 -22.48 -18.76
N SER A 139 23.30 -22.14 -18.86
CA SER A 139 22.69 -21.50 -20.03
C SER A 139 21.47 -20.67 -19.62
N LEU A 140 21.04 -19.77 -20.50
CA LEU A 140 19.80 -19.00 -20.29
C LEU A 140 18.57 -19.91 -20.23
N ASP A 141 18.49 -20.98 -21.02
CA ASP A 141 17.37 -21.93 -20.96
C ASP A 141 17.27 -22.60 -19.57
N GLU A 142 18.41 -22.99 -18.97
CA GLU A 142 18.45 -23.54 -17.61
C GLU A 142 18.08 -22.46 -16.59
N LEU A 143 18.50 -21.21 -16.80
CA LEU A 143 18.16 -20.09 -15.91
C LEU A 143 16.66 -19.76 -15.93
N MET A 144 16.05 -19.75 -17.11
CA MET A 144 14.58 -19.56 -17.25
C MET A 144 13.81 -20.67 -16.56
N SER A 145 14.28 -21.93 -16.70
CA SER A 145 13.67 -23.06 -15.98
C SER A 145 13.85 -22.95 -14.46
N MET A 146 14.99 -22.40 -14.00
CA MET A 146 15.21 -22.14 -12.58
C MET A 146 14.29 -21.02 -12.06
N ALA A 147 14.09 -19.94 -12.86
CA ALA A 147 13.16 -18.87 -12.52
C ALA A 147 11.72 -19.38 -12.40
N GLU A 148 11.29 -20.29 -13.32
CA GLU A 148 10.00 -20.98 -13.24
C GLU A 148 9.88 -21.80 -11.93
N GLU A 149 10.90 -22.63 -11.59
CA GLU A 149 10.91 -23.42 -10.35
C GLU A 149 10.78 -22.50 -9.11
N LEU A 150 11.55 -21.41 -9.06
CA LEU A 150 11.46 -20.44 -7.96
C LEU A 150 10.10 -19.75 -7.91
N ARG A 151 9.51 -19.42 -9.05
CA ARG A 151 8.18 -18.83 -9.10
C ARG A 151 7.09 -19.77 -8.63
N THR A 152 7.09 -21.01 -9.11
CA THR A 152 6.05 -22.00 -8.82
C THR A 152 6.17 -22.59 -7.43
N ASP A 153 7.37 -22.90 -6.98
CA ASP A 153 7.63 -23.62 -5.73
C ASP A 153 7.85 -22.68 -4.53
N PHE A 154 8.36 -21.48 -4.78
CA PHE A 154 8.75 -20.54 -3.71
C PHE A 154 8.02 -19.19 -3.78
N GLY A 155 7.25 -18.94 -4.85
CA GLY A 155 6.56 -17.66 -5.05
C GLY A 155 7.50 -16.51 -5.39
N CYS A 156 8.78 -16.77 -5.69
CA CYS A 156 9.76 -15.74 -6.00
C CYS A 156 9.50 -15.13 -7.37
N VAL A 157 9.33 -13.82 -7.42
CA VAL A 157 9.26 -13.06 -8.67
C VAL A 157 10.69 -12.71 -9.05
N THR A 158 11.16 -13.28 -10.15
CA THR A 158 12.49 -12.97 -10.70
C THR A 158 12.45 -13.04 -12.22
N LEU A 159 13.22 -12.20 -12.89
CA LEU A 159 13.37 -12.14 -14.36
C LEU A 159 12.07 -11.84 -15.15
N SER A 160 10.90 -12.14 -14.62
CA SER A 160 9.60 -11.90 -15.27
C SER A 160 8.62 -11.23 -14.29
N ASN A 161 8.28 -9.98 -14.55
CA ASN A 161 7.34 -9.20 -13.75
C ASN A 161 5.88 -9.43 -14.14
N LEU A 162 5.56 -10.56 -14.75
CA LEU A 162 4.17 -10.93 -15.05
C LEU A 162 3.41 -11.27 -13.78
N ALA A 163 2.23 -10.68 -13.64
CA ALA A 163 1.29 -10.94 -12.55
C ALA A 163 -0.12 -11.18 -13.09
N VAL A 164 -0.85 -12.09 -12.45
CA VAL A 164 -2.28 -12.25 -12.68
C VAL A 164 -2.99 -11.21 -11.82
N THR A 165 -3.72 -10.31 -12.44
CA THR A 165 -4.35 -9.17 -11.77
C THR A 165 -5.70 -8.84 -12.40
N MET A 166 -6.39 -7.85 -11.84
CA MET A 166 -7.60 -7.29 -12.44
C MET A 166 -7.31 -6.74 -13.84
N ASP A 167 -8.17 -7.05 -14.79
CA ASP A 167 -8.16 -6.34 -16.09
C ASP A 167 -8.77 -4.94 -15.90
N TYR A 168 -7.98 -3.89 -16.08
CA TYR A 168 -8.42 -2.49 -15.90
C TYR A 168 -9.43 -2.03 -16.94
N PHE A 169 -9.53 -2.73 -18.09
CA PHE A 169 -10.53 -2.49 -19.12
C PHE A 169 -11.77 -3.38 -18.97
N ASN A 170 -11.69 -4.40 -18.12
CA ASN A 170 -12.79 -5.30 -17.75
C ASN A 170 -12.62 -5.81 -16.30
N PRO A 171 -12.91 -4.98 -15.28
CA PRO A 171 -12.61 -5.29 -13.88
C PRO A 171 -13.39 -6.49 -13.31
N ASP A 172 -14.30 -7.11 -14.08
CA ASP A 172 -14.95 -8.36 -13.74
C ASP A 172 -14.14 -9.62 -14.11
N GLU A 173 -12.97 -9.47 -14.73
CA GLU A 173 -12.11 -10.57 -15.15
C GLU A 173 -10.68 -10.40 -14.64
N TYR A 174 -9.96 -11.51 -14.54
CA TYR A 174 -8.53 -11.50 -14.30
C TYR A 174 -7.77 -11.53 -15.62
N GLY A 175 -6.84 -10.61 -15.79
CA GLY A 175 -5.88 -10.55 -16.87
C GLY A 175 -4.47 -10.91 -16.43
N ILE A 176 -3.53 -10.81 -17.37
CA ILE A 176 -2.09 -10.87 -17.11
C ILE A 176 -1.52 -9.49 -17.37
N ALA A 177 -0.77 -8.94 -16.41
CA ALA A 177 -0.10 -7.66 -16.55
C ALA A 177 1.42 -7.82 -16.42
N TRP A 178 2.16 -7.11 -17.27
CA TRP A 178 3.56 -6.79 -17.03
C TRP A 178 3.61 -5.59 -16.10
N MET A 179 4.02 -5.84 -14.86
CA MET A 179 4.15 -4.81 -13.85
C MET A 179 5.49 -4.09 -14.02
N GLN A 180 5.48 -2.77 -13.89
CA GLN A 180 6.73 -2.00 -13.87
C GLN A 180 7.56 -2.39 -12.62
N ALA A 181 8.83 -2.76 -12.82
CA ALA A 181 9.76 -2.97 -11.72
C ALA A 181 10.15 -1.60 -11.16
N THR A 182 10.11 -1.47 -9.84
CA THR A 182 10.61 -0.29 -9.11
C THR A 182 12.06 -0.45 -8.71
N ASP A 183 12.52 -1.69 -8.59
CA ASP A 183 13.91 -2.04 -8.31
C ASP A 183 14.34 -3.29 -9.10
N LEU A 184 15.63 -3.50 -9.21
CA LEU A 184 16.25 -4.76 -9.64
C LEU A 184 17.38 -5.09 -8.68
N CYS A 185 17.38 -6.32 -8.17
CA CYS A 185 18.38 -6.75 -7.19
C CYS A 185 18.42 -5.85 -5.93
N GLY A 186 17.25 -5.30 -5.53
CA GLY A 186 17.11 -4.34 -4.43
C GLY A 186 17.76 -2.97 -4.68
N VAL A 187 18.07 -2.66 -5.93
CA VAL A 187 18.57 -1.35 -6.37
C VAL A 187 17.39 -0.55 -6.93
N PRO A 188 16.92 0.50 -6.24
CA PRO A 188 15.84 1.34 -6.74
C PRO A 188 16.25 1.99 -8.07
N LEU A 189 15.43 1.76 -9.12
CA LEU A 189 15.74 2.22 -10.47
C LEU A 189 15.73 3.74 -10.58
N GLU A 190 14.90 4.43 -9.81
CA GLU A 190 14.80 5.90 -9.83
C GLU A 190 16.04 6.58 -9.22
N GLU A 191 16.71 5.93 -8.26
CA GLU A 191 17.82 6.54 -7.51
C GLU A 191 19.21 6.22 -8.07
N VAL A 192 19.33 5.20 -8.93
CA VAL A 192 20.64 4.61 -9.29
C VAL A 192 21.56 5.56 -10.06
N ASP A 193 21.01 6.56 -10.74
CA ASP A 193 21.79 7.51 -11.57
C ASP A 193 22.25 8.77 -10.80
N GLU A 194 21.63 9.10 -9.68
CA GLU A 194 21.83 10.39 -8.99
C GLU A 194 22.82 10.33 -7.80
N ASN A 195 23.11 9.14 -7.25
CA ASN A 195 23.88 9.04 -6.01
C ASN A 195 24.94 7.93 -6.05
N THR A 196 26.17 8.27 -6.40
CA THR A 196 27.31 7.34 -6.46
C THR A 196 27.59 6.61 -5.12
N TYR A 197 27.29 7.22 -3.98
CA TYR A 197 27.48 6.58 -2.67
C TYR A 197 26.46 5.46 -2.44
N LEU A 198 25.21 5.64 -2.81
CA LEU A 198 24.19 4.60 -2.76
C LEU A 198 24.53 3.47 -3.76
N ALA A 199 24.99 3.81 -4.95
CA ALA A 199 25.41 2.83 -5.94
C ALA A 199 26.53 1.91 -5.40
N GLU A 200 27.55 2.46 -4.69
CA GLU A 200 28.59 1.66 -4.04
C GLU A 200 28.04 0.71 -2.96
N GLN A 201 26.99 1.11 -2.24
CA GLN A 201 26.33 0.25 -1.24
C GLN A 201 25.53 -0.87 -1.88
N TYR A 202 24.81 -0.57 -2.96
CA TYR A 202 24.06 -1.58 -3.71
C TYR A 202 25.01 -2.59 -4.37
N GLU A 203 26.10 -2.12 -4.99
CA GLU A 203 27.12 -3.00 -5.56
C GLU A 203 27.72 -3.92 -4.47
N LYS A 204 28.02 -3.37 -3.28
CA LYS A 204 28.47 -4.20 -2.13
C LYS A 204 27.46 -5.28 -1.78
N ARG A 205 26.17 -4.99 -1.75
CA ARG A 205 25.12 -5.96 -1.44
C ARG A 205 25.07 -7.10 -2.45
N ILE A 206 25.22 -6.79 -3.74
CA ILE A 206 25.34 -7.79 -4.80
C ILE A 206 26.60 -8.65 -4.62
N ILE A 207 27.74 -8.04 -4.30
CA ILE A 207 28.98 -8.76 -4.00
C ILE A 207 28.75 -9.74 -2.83
N ASP A 208 28.11 -9.29 -1.77
CA ASP A 208 27.86 -10.11 -0.58
C ASP A 208 26.94 -11.29 -0.89
N THR A 209 25.90 -11.09 -1.72
CA THR A 209 25.03 -12.16 -2.27
C THR A 209 25.85 -13.22 -3.02
N LEU A 210 26.69 -12.80 -3.96
CA LEU A 210 27.54 -13.69 -4.73
C LEU A 210 28.55 -14.44 -3.86
N ARG A 211 29.02 -13.83 -2.78
CA ARG A 211 29.91 -14.47 -1.82
C ARG A 211 29.22 -15.56 -1.01
N VAL A 212 27.95 -15.40 -0.68
CA VAL A 212 27.14 -16.48 -0.08
C VAL A 212 27.01 -17.65 -1.06
N MET A 213 26.91 -17.39 -2.35
CA MET A 213 26.93 -18.42 -3.40
C MET A 213 28.31 -19.06 -3.62
N GLY A 214 29.36 -18.61 -2.89
CA GLY A 214 30.71 -19.19 -2.96
C GLY A 214 31.66 -18.54 -3.97
N TYR A 215 31.31 -17.38 -4.58
CA TYR A 215 32.22 -16.63 -5.45
C TYR A 215 33.41 -16.07 -4.66
N SER A 216 34.58 -16.01 -5.30
CA SER A 216 35.70 -15.22 -4.74
C SER A 216 35.33 -13.72 -4.78
N TYR A 217 35.94 -12.93 -3.89
CA TYR A 217 35.66 -11.48 -3.87
C TYR A 217 35.93 -10.83 -5.25
N GLU A 218 37.06 -11.17 -5.90
CA GLU A 218 37.42 -10.60 -7.22
C GLU A 218 36.41 -10.98 -8.33
N ALA A 219 35.89 -12.22 -8.31
CA ALA A 219 34.87 -12.65 -9.27
C ALA A 219 33.53 -11.94 -8.97
N ALA A 220 33.12 -11.85 -7.71
CA ALA A 220 31.90 -11.18 -7.29
C ALA A 220 31.92 -9.68 -7.64
N GLU A 221 33.03 -8.98 -7.44
CA GLU A 221 33.21 -7.56 -7.79
C GLU A 221 33.01 -7.33 -9.31
N GLY A 222 33.55 -8.22 -10.15
CA GLY A 222 33.37 -8.11 -11.61
C GLY A 222 31.91 -8.29 -12.06
N VAL A 223 31.22 -9.32 -11.52
CA VAL A 223 29.80 -9.58 -11.82
C VAL A 223 28.92 -8.44 -11.29
N ALA A 224 29.13 -8.01 -10.04
CA ALA A 224 28.34 -6.95 -9.43
C ALA A 224 28.46 -5.63 -10.21
N HIS A 225 29.68 -5.27 -10.63
CA HIS A 225 29.90 -4.07 -11.45
C HIS A 225 29.14 -4.13 -12.78
N ASN A 226 29.21 -5.25 -13.48
CA ASN A 226 28.48 -5.43 -14.74
C ASN A 226 26.96 -5.38 -14.52
N LEU A 227 26.46 -6.05 -13.47
CA LEU A 227 25.02 -6.03 -13.14
C LEU A 227 24.55 -4.61 -12.82
N MET A 228 25.33 -3.82 -12.09
CA MET A 228 24.99 -2.40 -11.85
C MET A 228 24.88 -1.61 -13.16
N LEU A 229 25.75 -1.84 -14.15
CA LEU A 229 25.61 -1.20 -15.47
C LEU A 229 24.33 -1.62 -16.19
N MET A 230 23.95 -2.91 -16.11
CA MET A 230 22.70 -3.42 -16.68
C MET A 230 21.47 -2.80 -15.99
N ILE A 231 21.51 -2.65 -14.66
CA ILE A 231 20.45 -1.99 -13.89
C ILE A 231 20.28 -0.53 -14.30
N ILE A 232 21.38 0.19 -14.51
CA ILE A 232 21.38 1.57 -15.00
C ILE A 232 20.75 1.66 -16.41
N ASP A 233 21.06 0.72 -17.30
CA ASP A 233 20.46 0.69 -18.64
C ASP A 233 18.95 0.47 -18.59
N VAL A 234 18.47 -0.38 -17.67
CA VAL A 234 17.01 -0.55 -17.43
C VAL A 234 16.39 0.71 -16.82
N ALA A 235 17.07 1.35 -15.86
CA ALA A 235 16.63 2.59 -15.24
C ALA A 235 16.41 3.70 -16.29
N TRP A 236 17.36 3.86 -17.23
CA TRP A 236 17.22 4.83 -18.32
C TRP A 236 16.08 4.55 -19.30
N ALA A 237 15.67 3.31 -19.42
CA ALA A 237 14.54 2.91 -20.27
C ALA A 237 13.20 2.96 -19.53
N THR A 238 13.22 3.08 -18.21
CA THR A 238 12.02 3.11 -17.36
C THR A 238 11.37 4.49 -17.41
N ASN A 239 10.05 4.50 -17.61
CA ASN A 239 9.27 5.73 -17.53
C ASN A 239 8.79 5.97 -16.08
N PHE A 240 9.52 6.76 -15.33
CA PHE A 240 9.18 7.08 -13.94
C PHE A 240 7.93 7.95 -13.80
N ASP A 241 7.47 8.63 -14.86
CA ASP A 241 6.20 9.36 -14.83
C ASP A 241 5.02 8.43 -14.51
N ILE A 242 5.14 7.12 -14.82
CA ILE A 242 4.11 6.13 -14.50
C ILE A 242 4.02 5.94 -12.99
N ALA A 243 5.16 5.76 -12.32
CA ALA A 243 5.20 5.58 -10.86
C ALA A 243 4.77 6.84 -10.11
N ASN A 244 4.97 8.01 -10.71
CA ASN A 244 4.62 9.31 -10.16
C ASN A 244 3.24 9.81 -10.61
N ALA A 245 2.55 9.06 -11.48
CA ALA A 245 1.24 9.47 -11.98
C ALA A 245 0.17 9.24 -10.91
N ALA A 246 -0.74 10.20 -10.76
CA ALA A 246 -1.93 10.03 -9.94
C ALA A 246 -2.82 8.86 -10.41
N ASP A 247 -2.70 8.47 -11.67
CA ASP A 247 -3.37 7.32 -12.29
C ASP A 247 -2.38 6.53 -13.16
N PRO A 248 -1.59 5.60 -12.58
CA PRO A 248 -0.64 4.76 -13.31
C PRO A 248 -1.30 3.92 -14.41
N PHE A 249 -2.58 3.56 -14.24
CA PHE A 249 -3.29 2.72 -15.21
C PHE A 249 -3.64 3.45 -16.50
N SER A 250 -3.61 4.81 -16.50
CA SER A 250 -3.77 5.60 -17.72
C SER A 250 -2.65 5.33 -18.75
N TYR A 251 -1.51 4.80 -18.31
CA TYR A 251 -0.40 4.37 -19.17
C TYR A 251 -0.54 2.93 -19.65
N THR A 252 -1.45 2.16 -19.06
CA THR A 252 -1.61 0.73 -19.38
C THR A 252 -2.27 0.54 -20.74
N SER A 253 -1.75 -0.38 -21.53
CA SER A 253 -2.34 -0.82 -22.79
C SER A 253 -2.34 -2.34 -22.89
N PHE A 254 -3.40 -2.90 -23.47
CA PHE A 254 -3.40 -4.29 -23.86
C PHE A 254 -2.55 -4.48 -25.12
N MET A 255 -1.63 -5.43 -25.09
CA MET A 255 -0.91 -5.91 -26.26
C MET A 255 -1.13 -7.41 -26.44
N SER A 256 -1.49 -7.83 -27.65
CA SER A 256 -1.59 -9.25 -27.99
C SER A 256 -0.21 -9.91 -27.96
N SER A 257 -0.17 -11.24 -27.76
CA SER A 257 1.09 -12.00 -27.78
C SER A 257 1.93 -11.74 -29.05
N ALA A 258 1.28 -11.58 -30.20
CA ALA A 258 1.99 -11.28 -31.46
C ALA A 258 2.60 -9.86 -31.51
N GLU A 259 1.95 -8.87 -30.88
CA GLU A 259 2.48 -7.51 -30.78
C GLU A 259 3.64 -7.43 -29.78
N ILE A 260 3.57 -8.23 -28.73
CA ILE A 260 4.66 -8.34 -27.74
C ILE A 260 5.87 -9.01 -28.37
N ASP A 261 5.70 -10.18 -29.04
CA ASP A 261 6.79 -10.87 -29.75
C ASP A 261 7.46 -9.97 -30.81
N ALA A 262 6.69 -9.10 -31.46
CA ALA A 262 7.24 -8.15 -32.41
C ALA A 262 8.05 -7.00 -31.75
N ALA A 263 7.89 -6.78 -30.45
CA ALA A 263 8.62 -5.79 -29.68
C ALA A 263 9.88 -6.34 -29.00
N LEU A 264 9.90 -7.64 -28.69
CA LEU A 264 11.01 -8.35 -28.07
C LEU A 264 12.12 -8.69 -29.09
N SER A 265 13.34 -8.83 -28.65
CA SER A 265 14.53 -9.07 -29.49
C SER A 265 15.31 -10.31 -29.09
N HIS A 266 15.23 -10.75 -27.83
CA HIS A 266 16.01 -11.85 -27.26
C HIS A 266 15.10 -13.02 -26.86
N LEU A 267 14.00 -12.72 -26.19
CA LEU A 267 13.04 -13.70 -25.72
C LEU A 267 11.72 -13.61 -26.50
N SER A 268 10.86 -14.59 -26.30
CA SER A 268 9.47 -14.59 -26.75
C SER A 268 8.49 -14.38 -25.59
N VAL A 269 7.22 -14.12 -25.90
CA VAL A 269 6.12 -14.11 -24.91
C VAL A 269 6.13 -15.40 -24.08
N ILE A 270 6.35 -16.56 -24.74
CA ILE A 270 6.33 -17.87 -24.07
C ILE A 270 7.46 -17.99 -23.05
N ASP A 271 8.64 -17.41 -23.31
CA ASP A 271 9.76 -17.45 -22.38
C ASP A 271 9.45 -16.67 -21.10
N PHE A 272 8.87 -15.46 -21.22
CA PHE A 272 8.45 -14.67 -20.07
C PHE A 272 7.28 -15.33 -19.31
N GLU A 273 6.32 -15.92 -20.01
CA GLU A 273 5.23 -16.68 -19.41
C GLU A 273 5.74 -17.91 -18.68
N LEU A 274 6.71 -18.64 -19.25
CA LEU A 274 7.37 -19.78 -18.60
C LEU A 274 7.99 -19.37 -17.26
N MET A 275 8.83 -18.32 -17.25
CA MET A 275 9.47 -17.83 -16.03
C MET A 275 8.45 -17.39 -14.95
N ALA A 276 7.25 -16.99 -15.37
CA ALA A 276 6.13 -16.69 -14.47
C ALA A 276 5.27 -17.93 -14.11
N GLY A 277 5.63 -19.14 -14.57
CA GLY A 277 4.87 -20.37 -14.36
C GLY A 277 3.53 -20.40 -15.12
N ILE A 278 3.38 -19.62 -16.18
CA ILE A 278 2.17 -19.55 -17.02
C ILE A 278 2.37 -20.44 -18.25
N HIS A 279 1.73 -21.61 -18.26
CA HIS A 279 1.83 -22.56 -19.38
C HIS A 279 0.68 -22.44 -20.40
N ASP A 280 -0.42 -21.82 -20.02
CA ASP A 280 -1.57 -21.56 -20.86
C ASP A 280 -2.09 -20.14 -20.60
N ASN A 281 -2.17 -19.34 -21.65
CA ASN A 281 -2.63 -17.96 -21.57
C ASN A 281 -3.92 -17.79 -22.38
N PRO A 282 -5.09 -18.09 -21.79
CA PRO A 282 -6.38 -17.86 -22.44
C PRO A 282 -6.71 -16.38 -22.62
N TYR A 283 -6.04 -15.47 -21.91
CA TYR A 283 -6.21 -14.04 -22.04
C TYR A 283 -5.63 -13.47 -23.35
N GLY A 284 -4.62 -14.16 -23.93
CA GLY A 284 -4.13 -13.94 -25.29
C GLY A 284 -3.19 -12.75 -25.47
N GLY A 285 -2.66 -12.19 -24.41
CA GLY A 285 -1.72 -11.05 -24.37
C GLY A 285 -1.48 -10.58 -22.95
N TRP A 286 -0.96 -9.36 -22.81
CA TRP A 286 -0.70 -8.76 -21.51
C TRP A 286 -1.18 -7.30 -21.47
N LEU A 287 -1.54 -6.85 -20.30
CA LEU A 287 -1.62 -5.43 -19.94
C LEU A 287 -0.19 -4.95 -19.68
N ILE A 288 0.27 -3.94 -20.41
CA ILE A 288 1.64 -3.41 -20.28
C ILE A 288 1.57 -1.96 -19.87
N MET A 289 2.19 -1.66 -18.73
CA MET A 289 2.32 -0.28 -18.21
C MET A 289 3.52 0.42 -18.84
N ASP A 290 4.69 -0.23 -18.85
CA ASP A 290 5.94 0.31 -19.38
C ASP A 290 6.57 -0.62 -20.41
N LYS A 291 6.34 -0.30 -21.68
CA LYS A 291 6.95 -1.02 -22.80
C LYS A 291 8.46 -0.80 -22.89
N GLY A 292 8.93 0.39 -22.50
CA GLY A 292 10.37 0.74 -22.52
C GLY A 292 11.14 -0.18 -21.58
N GLN A 293 10.67 -0.29 -20.34
CA GLN A 293 11.27 -1.16 -19.36
C GLN A 293 11.21 -2.64 -19.77
N LEU A 294 10.07 -3.13 -20.28
CA LEU A 294 9.95 -4.51 -20.77
C LEU A 294 11.04 -4.83 -21.82
N THR A 295 11.23 -3.95 -22.81
CA THR A 295 12.24 -4.18 -23.86
C THR A 295 13.68 -4.04 -23.36
N ALA A 296 13.91 -3.23 -22.32
CA ALA A 296 15.22 -3.13 -21.69
C ALA A 296 15.54 -4.40 -20.88
N ILE A 297 14.56 -4.97 -20.18
CA ILE A 297 14.73 -6.23 -19.47
C ILE A 297 14.95 -7.37 -20.47
N ASP A 298 14.21 -7.43 -21.59
CA ASP A 298 14.45 -8.39 -22.68
C ASP A 298 15.91 -8.34 -23.18
N ALA A 299 16.48 -7.14 -23.29
CA ALA A 299 17.85 -6.94 -23.75
C ALA A 299 18.93 -7.48 -22.79
N LEU A 300 18.60 -7.78 -21.54
CA LEU A 300 19.52 -8.41 -20.58
C LEU A 300 19.79 -9.88 -20.91
N PHE A 301 18.89 -10.56 -21.65
CA PHE A 301 18.96 -11.99 -21.94
C PHE A 301 19.92 -12.29 -23.09
N ASP A 302 21.23 -12.10 -22.85
CA ASP A 302 22.32 -12.55 -23.69
C ASP A 302 23.17 -13.57 -22.90
N GLU A 303 23.65 -14.63 -23.54
CA GLU A 303 24.48 -15.66 -22.89
C GLU A 303 25.74 -15.09 -22.20
N SER A 304 26.22 -13.91 -22.65
CA SER A 304 27.35 -13.23 -22.00
C SER A 304 27.00 -12.63 -20.64
N ASN A 305 25.72 -12.48 -20.32
CA ASN A 305 25.21 -11.89 -19.07
C ASN A 305 24.71 -12.96 -18.07
N LEU A 306 25.02 -14.23 -18.34
CA LEU A 306 24.48 -15.34 -17.54
C LEU A 306 24.84 -15.22 -16.06
N GLU A 307 26.06 -14.81 -15.71
CA GLU A 307 26.50 -14.70 -14.32
C GLU A 307 25.82 -13.52 -13.61
N GLU A 308 25.56 -12.42 -14.29
CA GLU A 308 24.82 -11.25 -13.79
C GLU A 308 23.34 -11.60 -13.53
N LEU A 309 22.71 -12.31 -14.46
CA LEU A 309 21.33 -12.76 -14.30
C LEU A 309 21.18 -13.83 -13.19
N LYS A 310 22.18 -14.71 -13.00
CA LYS A 310 22.23 -15.61 -11.84
C LYS A 310 22.32 -14.85 -10.52
N ALA A 311 23.08 -13.76 -10.47
CA ALA A 311 23.18 -12.92 -9.29
C ALA A 311 21.83 -12.25 -8.95
N LEU A 312 21.10 -11.77 -9.96
CA LEU A 312 19.76 -11.21 -9.81
C LEU A 312 18.80 -12.27 -9.23
N VAL A 313 18.72 -13.45 -9.87
CA VAL A 313 17.86 -14.55 -9.39
C VAL A 313 18.19 -14.97 -7.96
N ALA A 314 19.47 -15.07 -7.62
CA ALA A 314 19.90 -15.41 -6.26
C ALA A 314 19.53 -14.35 -5.24
N TYR A 315 19.67 -13.07 -5.62
CA TYR A 315 19.26 -11.97 -4.75
C TYR A 315 17.76 -12.01 -4.46
N ASP A 316 16.92 -12.14 -5.49
CA ASP A 316 15.46 -12.18 -5.35
C ASP A 316 15.01 -13.36 -4.47
N PHE A 317 15.65 -14.52 -4.64
CA PHE A 317 15.41 -15.68 -3.78
C PHE A 317 15.81 -15.41 -2.32
N LEU A 318 16.98 -14.81 -2.09
CA LEU A 318 17.46 -14.50 -0.76
C LEU A 318 16.67 -13.36 -0.09
N ALA A 319 16.13 -12.41 -0.86
CA ALA A 319 15.25 -11.38 -0.33
C ALA A 319 14.01 -11.97 0.37
N GLN A 320 13.55 -13.13 -0.10
CA GLN A 320 12.36 -13.81 0.43
C GLN A 320 12.67 -14.92 1.45
N TYR A 321 13.80 -15.63 1.29
CA TYR A 321 14.17 -16.80 2.11
C TYR A 321 15.49 -16.65 2.85
N GLY A 322 16.12 -15.48 2.79
CA GLY A 322 17.42 -15.24 3.43
C GLY A 322 17.39 -15.30 4.96
N GLU A 323 16.21 -15.09 5.57
CA GLU A 323 16.02 -15.22 7.02
C GLU A 323 16.36 -16.63 7.57
N TYR A 324 16.27 -17.65 6.71
CA TYR A 324 16.62 -19.02 7.09
C TYR A 324 18.13 -19.31 7.04
N ILE A 325 18.94 -18.38 6.50
CA ILE A 325 20.41 -18.54 6.52
C ILE A 325 20.92 -18.18 7.91
N THR A 326 21.65 -19.12 8.51
CA THR A 326 22.17 -18.95 9.87
C THR A 326 23.40 -18.05 9.92
N SER A 327 23.73 -17.55 11.12
CA SER A 327 24.84 -16.64 11.43
C SER A 327 26.25 -17.14 11.06
N GLU A 328 26.42 -18.37 10.56
CA GLU A 328 27.69 -18.81 9.97
C GLU A 328 28.05 -17.99 8.71
N HIS A 329 27.05 -17.37 8.07
CA HIS A 329 27.23 -16.38 7.04
C HIS A 329 27.07 -14.96 7.59
N SER A 330 28.03 -14.51 8.39
CA SER A 330 28.02 -13.19 9.08
C SER A 330 27.77 -11.96 8.17
N ILE A 331 27.86 -12.13 6.87
CA ILE A 331 27.54 -11.13 5.85
C ILE A 331 26.04 -10.83 5.85
N TYR A 332 25.20 -11.82 6.15
CA TYR A 332 23.75 -11.67 6.13
C TYR A 332 23.16 -10.98 7.35
N GLU A 333 23.80 -11.05 8.52
CA GLU A 333 23.36 -10.32 9.71
C GLU A 333 23.30 -8.79 9.50
N GLU A 334 24.10 -8.25 8.55
CA GLU A 334 24.08 -6.84 8.21
C GLU A 334 22.81 -6.48 7.43
N TYR A 335 22.28 -7.37 6.60
CA TYR A 335 21.12 -7.14 5.74
C TYR A 335 19.81 -7.71 6.28
N PHE A 336 19.90 -8.77 7.08
CA PHE A 336 18.77 -9.43 7.74
C PHE A 336 19.07 -9.57 9.24
N PRO A 337 19.08 -8.44 9.99
CA PRO A 337 19.36 -8.48 11.42
C PRO A 337 18.32 -9.32 12.13
N THR A 338 18.77 -10.08 13.14
CA THR A 338 17.86 -10.83 14.01
C THR A 338 16.85 -9.87 14.62
N SER A 339 15.56 -10.15 14.46
CA SER A 339 14.48 -9.35 15.04
C SER A 339 14.67 -9.18 16.55
N GLN A 340 14.49 -7.95 17.04
CA GLN A 340 14.51 -7.65 18.48
C GLN A 340 13.14 -7.84 19.14
N GLU A 341 12.13 -8.17 18.36
CA GLU A 341 10.78 -8.44 18.83
C GLU A 341 10.72 -9.73 19.66
N SER A 342 9.67 -9.83 20.47
CA SER A 342 9.38 -11.07 21.18
C SER A 342 9.10 -12.22 20.21
N ILE A 343 9.43 -13.44 20.58
CA ILE A 343 9.17 -14.62 19.74
C ILE A 343 7.68 -14.76 19.39
N ASP A 344 6.81 -14.28 20.26
CA ASP A 344 5.36 -14.30 20.03
C ASP A 344 4.94 -13.33 18.93
N LEU A 345 5.56 -12.14 18.86
CA LEU A 345 5.32 -11.17 17.77
C LEU A 345 5.92 -11.68 16.45
N GLN A 346 7.10 -12.29 16.49
CA GLN A 346 7.68 -12.94 15.31
C GLN A 346 6.77 -14.06 14.78
N ALA A 347 6.15 -14.85 15.65
CA ALA A 347 5.18 -15.87 15.24
C ALA A 347 3.92 -15.26 14.60
N ILE A 348 3.44 -14.10 15.08
CA ILE A 348 2.35 -13.36 14.46
C ILE A 348 2.77 -12.81 13.10
N GLY A 349 3.98 -12.26 12.98
CA GLY A 349 4.57 -11.83 11.72
C GLY A 349 4.64 -12.95 10.68
N TYR A 350 5.06 -14.13 11.09
CA TYR A 350 5.04 -15.34 10.25
C TYR A 350 3.62 -15.69 9.77
N ILE A 351 2.61 -15.69 10.67
CA ILE A 351 1.22 -15.94 10.26
C ILE A 351 0.72 -14.83 9.32
N HIS A 352 1.07 -13.58 9.59
CA HIS A 352 0.73 -12.45 8.72
C HIS A 352 1.26 -12.66 7.29
N GLN A 353 2.49 -13.17 7.17
CA GLN A 353 3.13 -13.43 5.88
C GLN A 353 2.44 -14.56 5.11
N ILE A 354 2.11 -15.68 5.77
CA ILE A 354 1.62 -16.88 5.08
C ILE A 354 0.09 -17.01 5.07
N PHE A 355 -0.61 -16.45 6.07
CA PHE A 355 -2.07 -16.54 6.24
C PHE A 355 -2.70 -15.19 6.64
N PRO A 356 -2.49 -14.10 5.88
CA PRO A 356 -2.96 -12.75 6.27
C PRO A 356 -4.48 -12.68 6.47
N LEU A 357 -5.27 -13.42 5.69
CA LEU A 357 -6.72 -13.46 5.82
C LEU A 357 -7.18 -14.21 7.08
N VAL A 358 -6.40 -15.19 7.53
CA VAL A 358 -6.67 -15.88 8.81
C VAL A 358 -6.57 -14.91 9.97
N LEU A 359 -5.53 -14.06 10.02
CA LEU A 359 -5.41 -13.00 11.03
C LEU A 359 -6.53 -11.98 10.92
N SER A 360 -6.96 -11.64 9.70
CA SER A 360 -8.09 -10.74 9.47
C SER A 360 -9.37 -11.28 10.09
N ASP A 361 -9.71 -12.55 9.87
CA ASP A 361 -10.89 -13.19 10.45
C ASP A 361 -10.85 -13.19 11.99
N LEU A 362 -9.70 -13.57 12.57
CA LEU A 362 -9.51 -13.56 14.03
C LEU A 362 -9.65 -12.16 14.61
N TYR A 363 -9.13 -11.15 13.93
CA TYR A 363 -9.23 -9.77 14.35
C TYR A 363 -10.68 -9.27 14.29
N VAL A 364 -11.37 -9.52 13.18
CA VAL A 364 -12.78 -9.15 13.02
C VAL A 364 -13.65 -9.82 14.08
N LYS A 365 -13.50 -11.12 14.30
CA LYS A 365 -14.25 -11.86 15.34
C LYS A 365 -14.00 -11.31 16.75
N ALA A 366 -12.82 -10.76 17.01
CA ALA A 366 -12.45 -10.25 18.32
C ALA A 366 -12.90 -8.80 18.58
N TYR A 367 -12.91 -7.95 17.54
CA TYR A 367 -12.99 -6.50 17.68
C TYR A 367 -14.15 -5.84 16.91
N TYR A 368 -14.85 -6.57 16.03
CA TYR A 368 -16.01 -6.05 15.31
C TYR A 368 -17.30 -6.57 15.92
N THR A 369 -18.20 -5.68 16.30
CA THR A 369 -19.45 -6.03 16.98
C THR A 369 -20.67 -5.69 16.13
N ASP A 370 -21.80 -6.34 16.38
CA ASP A 370 -23.08 -6.04 15.71
C ASP A 370 -23.50 -4.57 15.86
N ASP A 371 -23.15 -3.93 16.98
CA ASP A 371 -23.46 -2.51 17.22
C ASP A 371 -22.57 -1.60 16.35
N MET A 372 -21.29 -1.92 16.21
CA MET A 372 -20.39 -1.22 15.28
C MET A 372 -20.89 -1.36 13.85
N ASP A 373 -21.26 -2.57 13.44
CA ASP A 373 -21.79 -2.85 12.09
C ASP A 373 -23.04 -2.00 11.78
N GLN A 374 -23.99 -1.91 12.70
CA GLN A 374 -25.19 -1.11 12.52
C GLN A 374 -24.88 0.40 12.42
N GLN A 375 -24.01 0.92 13.29
CA GLN A 375 -23.61 2.33 13.28
C GLN A 375 -22.83 2.67 12.01
N PHE A 376 -21.90 1.81 11.59
CA PHE A 376 -21.12 1.95 10.37
C PHE A 376 -22.02 1.92 9.12
N SER A 377 -22.90 0.92 9.00
CA SER A 377 -23.84 0.81 7.88
C SER A 377 -24.72 2.06 7.76
N ARG A 378 -25.23 2.59 8.86
CA ARG A 378 -26.00 3.84 8.88
C ARG A 378 -25.15 5.02 8.39
N MET A 379 -23.92 5.14 8.85
CA MET A 379 -22.99 6.20 8.46
C MET A 379 -22.70 6.16 6.95
N CYS A 380 -22.49 4.98 6.38
CA CYS A 380 -22.30 4.79 4.94
C CYS A 380 -23.53 5.24 4.12
N GLU A 381 -24.75 4.96 4.62
CA GLU A 381 -25.99 5.41 3.98
C GLU A 381 -26.16 6.94 4.04
N ASP A 382 -25.92 7.55 5.20
CA ASP A 382 -26.00 9.00 5.39
C ASP A 382 -24.97 9.73 4.49
N ILE A 383 -23.74 9.21 4.38
CA ILE A 383 -22.69 9.72 3.50
C ILE A 383 -23.09 9.58 2.04
N ARG A 384 -23.60 8.42 1.62
CA ARG A 384 -24.09 8.22 0.24
C ARG A 384 -25.20 9.20 -0.13
N GLU A 385 -26.15 9.43 0.76
CA GLU A 385 -27.24 10.37 0.51
C GLU A 385 -26.72 11.82 0.44
N SER A 386 -25.81 12.19 1.32
CA SER A 386 -25.17 13.52 1.28
C SER A 386 -24.41 13.76 -0.03
N TYR A 387 -23.61 12.78 -0.51
CA TYR A 387 -22.97 12.89 -1.83
C TYR A 387 -23.98 12.97 -2.97
N ARG A 388 -25.12 12.26 -2.87
CA ARG A 388 -26.21 12.36 -3.85
C ARG A 388 -26.75 13.78 -3.95
N GLU A 389 -26.98 14.43 -2.82
CA GLU A 389 -27.41 15.83 -2.76
C GLU A 389 -26.35 16.76 -3.37
N LEU A 390 -25.08 16.61 -2.98
CA LEU A 390 -23.98 17.43 -3.51
C LEU A 390 -23.83 17.31 -5.03
N ILE A 391 -23.87 16.10 -5.59
CA ILE A 391 -23.80 15.86 -7.04
C ILE A 391 -25.03 16.46 -7.75
N THR A 392 -26.22 16.31 -7.15
CA THR A 392 -27.48 16.83 -7.71
C THR A 392 -27.49 18.35 -7.77
N ASP A 393 -26.99 19.01 -6.72
CA ASP A 393 -27.01 20.46 -6.56
C ASP A 393 -25.79 21.15 -7.18
N SER A 394 -24.80 20.39 -7.66
CA SER A 394 -23.61 20.94 -8.31
C SER A 394 -23.98 21.79 -9.53
N ASP A 395 -23.55 23.03 -9.57
CA ASP A 395 -23.94 24.02 -10.62
C ASP A 395 -23.07 23.93 -11.88
N TRP A 396 -21.88 23.33 -11.80
CA TRP A 396 -20.92 23.20 -12.90
C TRP A 396 -21.08 21.92 -13.72
N LEU A 397 -21.80 20.90 -13.21
CA LEU A 397 -22.04 19.63 -13.90
C LEU A 397 -23.27 19.73 -14.84
N SER A 398 -23.17 19.18 -16.04
CA SER A 398 -24.33 18.97 -16.91
C SER A 398 -25.29 17.94 -16.31
N GLN A 399 -26.56 18.00 -16.77
CA GLN A 399 -27.55 17.00 -16.32
C GLN A 399 -27.20 15.58 -16.72
N GLU A 400 -26.51 15.38 -17.83
CA GLU A 400 -26.08 14.07 -18.32
C GLU A 400 -24.98 13.51 -17.42
N THR A 401 -23.96 14.30 -17.10
CA THR A 401 -22.86 13.90 -16.22
C THR A 401 -23.34 13.64 -14.78
N ARG A 402 -24.28 14.44 -14.25
CA ARG A 402 -24.89 14.16 -12.93
C ARG A 402 -25.50 12.76 -12.86
N VAL A 403 -26.26 12.35 -13.91
CA VAL A 403 -26.85 11.00 -13.94
C VAL A 403 -25.78 9.92 -13.89
N LEU A 404 -24.70 10.08 -14.65
CA LEU A 404 -23.59 9.12 -14.69
C LEU A 404 -22.84 9.05 -13.34
N LEU A 405 -22.56 10.20 -12.71
CA LEU A 405 -21.90 10.24 -11.40
C LEU A 405 -22.80 9.67 -10.29
N LEU A 406 -24.12 9.88 -10.35
CA LEU A 406 -25.08 9.24 -9.44
C LEU A 406 -25.12 7.72 -9.62
N GLU A 407 -25.05 7.23 -10.86
CA GLU A 407 -24.93 5.78 -11.12
C GLU A 407 -23.63 5.24 -10.55
N LYS A 408 -22.50 5.97 -10.67
CA LYS A 408 -21.22 5.57 -10.07
C LYS A 408 -21.30 5.51 -8.54
N LEU A 409 -21.90 6.52 -7.91
CA LEU A 409 -22.14 6.57 -6.47
C LEU A 409 -22.98 5.36 -5.98
N ASP A 410 -24.06 5.05 -6.72
CA ASP A 410 -24.95 3.93 -6.38
C ASP A 410 -24.27 2.58 -6.49
N ASN A 411 -23.29 2.45 -7.39
CA ASN A 411 -22.52 1.23 -7.62
C ASN A 411 -21.32 1.08 -6.69
N ILE A 412 -21.00 2.05 -5.83
CA ILE A 412 -19.95 1.89 -4.80
C ILE A 412 -20.32 0.74 -3.88
N ARG A 413 -19.37 -0.18 -3.66
CA ARG A 413 -19.50 -1.31 -2.76
C ARG A 413 -18.60 -1.12 -1.56
N PHE A 414 -19.14 -1.36 -0.37
CA PHE A 414 -18.37 -1.34 0.87
C PHE A 414 -17.88 -2.73 1.22
N VAL A 415 -16.60 -2.82 1.59
CA VAL A 415 -15.93 -4.01 2.11
C VAL A 415 -15.46 -3.69 3.52
N ASP A 416 -16.07 -4.34 4.51
CA ASP A 416 -15.89 -4.08 5.94
C ASP A 416 -15.76 -5.39 6.75
N GLY A 417 -15.82 -5.27 8.07
CA GLY A 417 -15.77 -6.43 8.98
C GLY A 417 -16.92 -7.39 8.81
N GLY A 418 -18.14 -6.90 8.59
CA GLY A 418 -19.33 -7.73 8.34
C GLY A 418 -19.16 -8.54 7.07
N PHE A 419 -18.71 -7.90 6.01
CA PHE A 419 -18.39 -8.58 4.76
C PHE A 419 -17.28 -9.63 4.93
N CYS A 420 -16.24 -9.33 5.71
CA CYS A 420 -15.16 -10.28 6.01
C CYS A 420 -15.72 -11.57 6.63
N LEU A 421 -16.56 -11.45 7.66
CA LEU A 421 -17.17 -12.61 8.33
C LEU A 421 -18.06 -13.44 7.40
N GLU A 422 -18.71 -12.83 6.42
CA GLU A 422 -19.51 -13.53 5.42
C GLU A 422 -18.67 -14.33 4.42
N GLN A 423 -17.49 -13.85 4.09
CA GLN A 423 -16.61 -14.45 3.10
C GLN A 423 -15.69 -15.52 3.69
N MET A 424 -15.22 -15.33 4.93
CA MET A 424 -14.33 -16.28 5.58
C MET A 424 -15.09 -17.52 6.02
N LYS A 425 -14.70 -18.66 5.48
CA LYS A 425 -15.28 -19.97 5.79
C LYS A 425 -14.17 -20.94 6.14
N ASP A 426 -14.51 -21.95 6.95
CA ASP A 426 -13.60 -23.05 7.22
C ASP A 426 -13.11 -23.69 5.92
N ASP A 427 -11.80 -23.77 5.74
CA ASP A 427 -11.15 -24.40 4.58
C ASP A 427 -10.20 -25.51 5.06
N PRO A 428 -10.68 -26.76 5.20
CA PRO A 428 -9.85 -27.88 5.62
C PRO A 428 -8.64 -28.13 4.73
N SER A 429 -8.65 -27.66 3.46
CA SER A 429 -7.51 -27.79 2.57
C SER A 429 -6.31 -26.92 2.96
N LEU A 430 -6.49 -25.95 3.86
CA LEU A 430 -5.37 -25.21 4.46
C LEU A 430 -4.49 -26.09 5.35
N ASN A 431 -4.99 -27.22 5.84
CA ASN A 431 -4.14 -28.17 6.56
C ASN A 431 -3.12 -28.87 5.67
N ASP A 432 -3.38 -28.96 4.38
CA ASP A 432 -2.50 -29.65 3.43
C ASP A 432 -1.21 -28.87 3.14
N VAL A 433 -1.13 -27.58 3.51
CA VAL A 433 0.07 -26.76 3.30
C VAL A 433 1.08 -26.88 4.46
N PHE A 434 0.68 -27.40 5.62
CA PHE A 434 1.60 -27.55 6.73
C PHE A 434 2.67 -28.61 6.41
N GLY A 435 3.93 -28.16 6.32
CA GLY A 435 5.11 -29.01 6.16
C GLY A 435 5.71 -29.45 7.49
N ALA A 436 6.86 -30.06 7.45
CA ALA A 436 7.56 -30.52 8.66
C ALA A 436 8.10 -29.36 9.52
N ASN A 437 8.27 -28.17 8.94
CA ASN A 437 8.72 -26.95 9.60
C ASN A 437 8.17 -25.70 8.87
N VAL A 438 8.47 -24.51 9.41
CA VAL A 438 7.98 -23.22 8.87
C VAL A 438 8.45 -22.97 7.43
N PHE A 439 9.67 -23.33 7.06
CA PHE A 439 10.20 -23.18 5.70
C PHE A 439 9.38 -24.00 4.69
N GLU A 440 9.12 -25.27 5.00
CA GLU A 440 8.30 -26.12 4.12
C GLU A 440 6.85 -25.62 4.04
N THR A 441 6.30 -25.13 5.14
CA THR A 441 4.94 -24.55 5.16
C THR A 441 4.87 -23.30 4.30
N GLN A 442 5.80 -22.37 4.42
CA GLN A 442 5.89 -21.17 3.61
C GLN A 442 5.97 -21.52 2.11
N ARG A 443 6.83 -22.46 1.75
CA ARG A 443 6.94 -22.98 0.38
C ARG A 443 5.60 -23.58 -0.12
N ASN A 444 4.96 -24.43 0.67
CA ASN A 444 3.70 -25.06 0.28
C ASN A 444 2.56 -24.04 0.11
N VAL A 445 2.54 -22.99 0.95
CA VAL A 445 1.60 -21.85 0.78
C VAL A 445 1.88 -21.12 -0.52
N ALA A 446 3.15 -20.83 -0.83
CA ALA A 446 3.54 -20.17 -2.07
C ALA A 446 3.11 -20.97 -3.31
N MET A 447 3.35 -22.29 -3.32
CA MET A 447 2.88 -23.20 -4.38
C MET A 447 1.36 -23.16 -4.56
N ARG A 448 0.61 -23.18 -3.44
CA ARG A 448 -0.86 -23.14 -3.47
C ARG A 448 -1.39 -21.82 -4.03
N GLU A 449 -0.85 -20.71 -3.56
CA GLU A 449 -1.30 -19.37 -3.97
C GLU A 449 -0.92 -19.09 -5.43
N HIS A 450 0.27 -19.55 -5.87
CA HIS A 450 0.65 -19.48 -7.27
C HIS A 450 -0.31 -20.29 -8.17
N ALA A 451 -0.60 -21.54 -7.81
CA ALA A 451 -1.53 -22.38 -8.56
C ALA A 451 -2.92 -21.73 -8.69
N LYS A 452 -3.47 -21.18 -7.58
CA LYS A 452 -4.74 -20.45 -7.61
C LYS A 452 -4.67 -19.20 -8.49
N SER A 453 -3.56 -18.47 -8.45
CA SER A 453 -3.37 -17.28 -9.30
C SER A 453 -3.42 -17.65 -10.77
N ILE A 454 -2.73 -18.71 -11.19
CA ILE A 454 -2.75 -19.20 -12.59
C ILE A 454 -4.15 -19.68 -13.01
N GLU A 455 -4.89 -20.38 -12.13
CA GLU A 455 -6.25 -20.80 -12.40
C GLU A 455 -7.22 -19.63 -12.64
N ASN A 456 -6.92 -18.45 -12.12
CA ASN A 456 -7.74 -17.26 -12.30
C ASN A 456 -7.60 -16.60 -13.68
N ILE A 457 -6.56 -16.88 -14.47
CA ILE A 457 -6.33 -16.22 -15.77
C ILE A 457 -7.57 -16.35 -16.66
N GLY A 458 -8.12 -15.21 -17.08
CA GLY A 458 -9.32 -15.15 -17.92
C GLY A 458 -10.61 -15.64 -17.24
N GLN A 459 -10.59 -15.79 -15.91
CA GLN A 459 -11.78 -16.16 -15.15
C GLN A 459 -12.50 -14.92 -14.59
N PRO A 460 -13.82 -15.04 -14.33
CA PRO A 460 -14.57 -13.99 -13.64
C PRO A 460 -13.96 -13.66 -12.27
N ARG A 461 -13.82 -12.38 -12.00
CA ARG A 461 -13.29 -11.87 -10.72
C ARG A 461 -14.43 -11.60 -9.73
N ASN A 462 -14.25 -12.00 -8.49
CA ASN A 462 -15.06 -11.53 -7.39
C ASN A 462 -14.53 -10.16 -6.92
N ARG A 463 -15.19 -9.06 -7.29
CA ARG A 463 -14.81 -7.70 -6.89
C ARG A 463 -14.86 -7.48 -5.37
N LEU A 464 -15.67 -8.27 -4.67
CA LEU A 464 -15.78 -8.22 -3.21
C LEU A 464 -14.82 -9.21 -2.53
N ALA A 465 -13.85 -9.79 -3.25
CA ALA A 465 -12.80 -10.56 -2.57
C ALA A 465 -12.03 -9.62 -1.63
N LEU A 466 -11.71 -10.14 -0.43
CA LEU A 466 -10.91 -9.40 0.55
C LEU A 466 -9.51 -9.13 -0.03
N GLY A 467 -9.30 -7.93 -0.51
CA GLY A 467 -8.01 -7.48 -1.05
C GLY A 467 -7.12 -6.84 0.01
N ARG A 468 -7.69 -6.46 1.18
CA ARG A 468 -6.96 -5.84 2.29
C ARG A 468 -7.16 -6.61 3.58
N GLN A 469 -6.10 -6.61 4.40
CA GLN A 469 -6.13 -7.23 5.72
C GLN A 469 -6.90 -6.33 6.71
N MET A 470 -7.94 -6.89 7.35
CA MET A 470 -8.81 -6.17 8.28
C MET A 470 -8.13 -5.74 9.59
N HIS A 471 -6.97 -6.30 9.90
CA HIS A 471 -6.17 -5.99 11.07
C HIS A 471 -5.12 -4.89 10.83
N LEU A 472 -5.01 -4.35 9.63
CA LEU A 472 -4.17 -3.18 9.33
C LEU A 472 -5.00 -1.90 9.45
N VAL A 473 -4.44 -0.85 10.06
CA VAL A 473 -5.10 0.46 10.18
C VAL A 473 -5.09 1.15 8.82
N ASN A 474 -6.18 1.01 8.06
CA ASN A 474 -6.27 1.59 6.71
C ASN A 474 -7.72 1.71 6.23
N ALA A 475 -7.90 2.57 5.22
CA ALA A 475 -9.07 2.63 4.35
C ALA A 475 -8.61 2.86 2.92
N CYS A 476 -9.40 2.49 1.91
CA CYS A 476 -9.07 2.78 0.53
C CYS A 476 -10.26 2.68 -0.43
N TYR A 477 -10.22 3.48 -1.48
CA TYR A 477 -11.06 3.33 -2.66
C TYR A 477 -10.31 2.58 -3.78
N GLY A 478 -10.90 1.50 -4.27
CA GLY A 478 -10.37 0.69 -5.36
C GLY A 478 -10.85 1.16 -6.74
N TYR A 479 -10.03 0.99 -7.76
CA TYR A 479 -10.37 1.31 -9.16
C TYR A 479 -11.60 0.56 -9.70
N ASP A 480 -11.98 -0.53 -9.06
CA ASP A 480 -13.18 -1.31 -9.36
C ASP A 480 -14.46 -0.80 -8.66
N ASN A 481 -14.43 0.44 -8.18
CA ASN A 481 -15.53 1.11 -7.49
C ASN A 481 -15.90 0.44 -6.14
N THR A 482 -14.89 -0.01 -5.39
CA THR A 482 -15.03 -0.54 -4.03
C THR A 482 -14.40 0.39 -3.01
N VAL A 483 -15.04 0.54 -1.85
CA VAL A 483 -14.51 1.22 -0.66
C VAL A 483 -14.24 0.14 0.39
N THR A 484 -12.99 -0.01 0.81
CA THR A 484 -12.61 -0.92 1.88
C THR A 484 -12.29 -0.14 3.14
N ILE A 485 -12.97 -0.47 4.25
CA ILE A 485 -12.71 0.08 5.57
C ILE A 485 -12.30 -1.07 6.48
N THR A 486 -11.05 -1.08 6.90
CA THR A 486 -10.56 -2.15 7.77
C THR A 486 -11.12 -2.03 9.19
N VAL A 487 -11.24 -3.15 9.89
CA VAL A 487 -11.74 -3.12 11.27
C VAL A 487 -10.75 -2.43 12.21
N ALA A 488 -9.47 -2.49 11.93
CA ALA A 488 -8.44 -1.86 12.74
C ALA A 488 -8.58 -0.33 12.82
N ILE A 489 -9.01 0.34 11.73
CA ILE A 489 -9.26 1.80 11.80
C ILE A 489 -10.53 2.15 12.59
N MET A 490 -11.41 1.18 12.87
CA MET A 490 -12.63 1.38 13.65
C MET A 490 -12.35 1.41 15.17
N GLY A 491 -11.23 1.98 15.59
CA GLY A 491 -10.85 2.23 16.97
C GLY A 491 -10.69 3.73 17.25
N ALA A 492 -10.55 4.12 18.53
CA ALA A 492 -10.32 5.52 18.88
C ALA A 492 -8.97 6.02 18.32
N PRO A 493 -8.90 7.27 17.82
CA PRO A 493 -9.92 8.32 17.86
C PRO A 493 -10.90 8.32 16.70
N PHE A 494 -10.81 7.38 15.76
CA PHE A 494 -11.65 7.36 14.56
C PHE A 494 -13.10 7.00 14.89
N PHE A 495 -13.30 6.01 15.76
CA PHE A 495 -14.63 5.53 16.12
C PHE A 495 -14.69 5.03 17.58
N ASP A 496 -15.78 5.38 18.26
CA ASP A 496 -16.19 4.80 19.55
C ASP A 496 -17.70 4.56 19.51
N ALA A 497 -18.13 3.29 19.66
CA ALA A 497 -19.53 2.90 19.65
C ALA A 497 -20.37 3.62 20.75
N ASN A 498 -19.73 4.16 21.78
CA ASN A 498 -20.39 4.91 22.85
C ASN A 498 -20.34 6.44 22.66
N ALA A 499 -19.62 6.94 21.66
CA ALA A 499 -19.54 8.37 21.38
C ALA A 499 -20.81 8.88 20.68
N ASP A 500 -20.97 10.20 20.63
CA ASP A 500 -21.99 10.84 19.84
C ASP A 500 -21.80 10.56 18.36
N TYR A 501 -22.90 10.46 17.59
CA TYR A 501 -22.86 10.18 16.16
C TYR A 501 -22.00 11.19 15.38
N PHE A 502 -22.08 12.48 15.70
CA PHE A 502 -21.32 13.51 15.02
C PHE A 502 -19.83 13.52 15.40
N THR A 503 -19.47 13.02 16.58
CA THR A 503 -18.08 12.71 16.91
C THR A 503 -17.54 11.60 16.00
N ASN A 504 -18.28 10.50 15.85
CA ASN A 504 -17.90 9.41 14.95
C ASN A 504 -17.96 9.84 13.48
N LEU A 505 -18.88 10.73 13.09
CA LEU A 505 -18.95 11.28 11.74
C LEU A 505 -17.74 12.15 11.42
N GLY A 506 -17.24 12.96 12.36
CA GLY A 506 -15.98 13.72 12.21
C GLY A 506 -14.72 12.83 12.26
N GLY A 507 -14.83 11.61 12.79
CA GLY A 507 -13.78 10.60 12.82
C GLY A 507 -13.85 9.64 11.63
N LEU A 508 -14.36 8.43 11.88
CA LEU A 508 -14.50 7.39 10.86
C LEU A 508 -15.36 7.84 9.67
N GLY A 509 -16.41 8.64 9.92
CA GLY A 509 -17.25 9.18 8.87
C GLY A 509 -16.49 10.07 7.88
N ALA A 510 -15.55 10.89 8.37
CA ALA A 510 -14.68 11.69 7.51
C ALA A 510 -13.80 10.79 6.62
N VAL A 511 -13.27 9.68 7.17
CA VAL A 511 -12.49 8.70 6.39
C VAL A 511 -13.37 8.02 5.33
N VAL A 512 -14.57 7.53 5.71
CA VAL A 512 -15.50 6.90 4.75
C VAL A 512 -15.90 7.88 3.65
N ALA A 513 -16.18 9.13 4.00
CA ALA A 513 -16.54 10.16 3.03
C ALA A 513 -15.36 10.51 2.12
N HIS A 514 -14.12 10.50 2.64
CA HIS A 514 -12.90 10.67 1.86
C HIS A 514 -12.76 9.55 0.82
N GLU A 515 -12.89 8.28 1.22
CA GLU A 515 -12.82 7.15 0.28
C GLU A 515 -13.92 7.18 -0.77
N VAL A 516 -15.15 7.57 -0.41
CA VAL A 516 -16.21 7.81 -1.39
C VAL A 516 -15.86 8.99 -2.30
N GLY A 517 -15.20 10.01 -1.77
CA GLY A 517 -14.73 11.19 -2.50
C GLY A 517 -13.76 10.84 -3.64
N HIS A 518 -12.91 9.82 -3.42
CA HIS A 518 -12.01 9.31 -4.45
C HIS A 518 -12.72 8.81 -5.72
N ALA A 519 -13.97 8.34 -5.62
CA ALA A 519 -14.72 7.99 -6.83
C ALA A 519 -14.81 9.14 -7.82
N PHE A 520 -14.63 10.38 -7.35
CA PHE A 520 -14.85 11.62 -8.07
C PHE A 520 -13.60 12.52 -8.11
N ASP A 521 -12.44 12.07 -7.68
CA ASP A 521 -11.18 12.82 -7.74
C ASP A 521 -10.69 13.02 -9.19
N SER A 522 -9.57 13.71 -9.36
CA SER A 522 -8.99 14.06 -10.68
C SER A 522 -8.60 12.85 -11.53
N SER A 523 -8.29 11.71 -10.89
CA SER A 523 -7.82 10.48 -11.54
C SER A 523 -8.95 9.48 -11.73
N ARG A 524 -9.63 9.13 -10.62
CA ARG A 524 -10.58 8.01 -10.57
C ARG A 524 -11.92 8.37 -11.21
N ILE A 525 -12.19 9.67 -11.44
CA ILE A 525 -13.34 10.11 -12.24
C ILE A 525 -13.29 9.61 -13.70
N LYS A 526 -12.12 9.17 -14.18
CA LYS A 526 -11.94 8.56 -15.50
C LYS A 526 -12.44 7.11 -15.60
N TYR A 527 -12.83 6.50 -14.48
CA TYR A 527 -13.42 5.17 -14.40
C TYR A 527 -14.93 5.28 -14.27
N ASP A 528 -15.65 4.52 -15.07
CA ASP A 528 -17.13 4.56 -15.08
C ASP A 528 -17.75 3.91 -13.82
N ALA A 529 -19.08 3.85 -13.78
CA ALA A 529 -19.82 3.26 -12.66
C ALA A 529 -19.51 1.78 -12.40
N ASN A 530 -18.91 1.10 -13.35
CA ASN A 530 -18.48 -0.30 -13.23
C ASN A 530 -16.98 -0.45 -12.94
N GLY A 531 -16.25 0.66 -12.77
CA GLY A 531 -14.80 0.64 -12.58
C GLY A 531 -14.01 0.36 -13.85
N VAL A 532 -14.62 0.55 -15.02
CA VAL A 532 -13.95 0.41 -16.31
C VAL A 532 -13.24 1.71 -16.66
N TYR A 533 -11.94 1.65 -16.94
CA TYR A 533 -11.20 2.82 -17.41
C TYR A 533 -11.77 3.32 -18.74
N ASN A 534 -12.36 4.49 -18.73
CA ASN A 534 -12.97 5.13 -19.87
C ASN A 534 -12.90 6.67 -19.74
N PRO A 535 -11.79 7.30 -20.10
CA PRO A 535 -11.61 8.76 -19.91
C PRO A 535 -12.60 9.62 -20.74
N LEU A 536 -13.42 9.00 -21.61
CA LEU A 536 -14.38 9.67 -22.47
C LEU A 536 -15.84 9.40 -22.08
N TRP A 537 -16.09 8.80 -20.90
CA TRP A 537 -17.45 8.48 -20.48
C TRP A 537 -18.27 9.70 -20.02
N LEU A 538 -17.59 10.76 -19.59
CA LEU A 538 -18.20 12.05 -19.28
C LEU A 538 -18.09 13.00 -20.47
N SER A 539 -18.90 14.08 -20.47
CA SER A 539 -18.86 15.08 -21.54
C SER A 539 -17.50 15.81 -21.57
N ALA A 540 -17.00 16.15 -22.75
CA ALA A 540 -15.78 16.93 -22.88
C ALA A 540 -15.88 18.33 -22.23
N GLU A 541 -17.10 18.91 -22.14
CA GLU A 541 -17.35 20.19 -21.50
C GLU A 541 -17.21 20.08 -19.98
N ASP A 542 -17.76 19.03 -19.37
CA ASP A 542 -17.63 18.79 -17.92
C ASP A 542 -16.20 18.40 -17.53
N MET A 543 -15.50 17.61 -18.39
CA MET A 543 -14.09 17.32 -18.16
C MET A 543 -13.21 18.57 -18.22
N ALA A 544 -13.47 19.49 -19.15
CA ALA A 544 -12.76 20.77 -19.19
C ALA A 544 -13.10 21.68 -18.00
N ALA A 545 -14.34 21.65 -17.51
CA ALA A 545 -14.73 22.37 -16.31
C ALA A 545 -14.02 21.79 -15.07
N LEU A 546 -13.91 20.46 -14.96
CA LEU A 546 -13.14 19.81 -13.90
C LEU A 546 -11.68 20.22 -13.95
N GLU A 547 -11.03 20.20 -15.12
CA GLU A 547 -9.63 20.59 -15.27
C GLU A 547 -9.37 22.02 -14.80
N SER A 548 -10.26 22.95 -15.18
CA SER A 548 -10.17 24.33 -14.69
C SER A 548 -10.31 24.44 -13.16
N ARG A 549 -11.11 23.59 -12.53
CA ARG A 549 -11.23 23.51 -11.06
C ARG A 549 -10.00 22.88 -10.43
N ASN A 550 -9.41 21.91 -11.09
CA ASN A 550 -8.14 21.30 -10.66
C ASN A 550 -7.04 22.37 -10.56
N GLU A 551 -6.88 23.22 -11.59
CA GLU A 551 -5.91 24.34 -11.57
C GLU A 551 -6.14 25.28 -10.39
N VAL A 552 -7.39 25.59 -10.05
CA VAL A 552 -7.73 26.45 -8.90
C VAL A 552 -7.41 25.77 -7.57
N ALA A 553 -7.66 24.47 -7.46
CA ALA A 553 -7.34 23.71 -6.25
C ALA A 553 -5.82 23.59 -6.04
N VAL A 554 -5.07 23.29 -7.11
CA VAL A 554 -3.59 23.29 -7.08
C VAL A 554 -3.06 24.62 -6.56
N ASP A 555 -3.48 25.76 -7.17
CA ASP A 555 -3.04 27.10 -6.75
C ASP A 555 -3.41 27.41 -5.29
N TYR A 556 -4.59 26.97 -4.83
CA TYR A 556 -5.02 27.15 -3.45
C TYR A 556 -4.10 26.42 -2.46
N PHE A 557 -3.85 25.11 -2.67
CA PHE A 557 -3.03 24.31 -1.76
C PHE A 557 -1.56 24.71 -1.78
N GLU A 558 -1.02 25.10 -2.93
CA GLU A 558 0.34 25.62 -3.04
C GLU A 558 0.54 26.97 -2.34
N ASN A 559 -0.49 27.83 -2.30
CA ASN A 559 -0.30 29.23 -1.95
C ASN A 559 -0.98 29.69 -0.67
N SER A 560 -1.98 28.98 -0.13
CA SER A 560 -2.77 29.44 1.02
C SER A 560 -2.13 29.12 2.37
N PHE A 561 -1.44 27.97 2.48
CA PHE A 561 -0.85 27.54 3.75
C PHE A 561 0.59 27.12 3.57
N THR A 562 1.36 27.19 4.68
CA THR A 562 2.76 26.79 4.71
C THR A 562 3.02 25.86 5.88
N VAL A 563 3.98 24.96 5.72
CA VAL A 563 4.52 24.11 6.76
C VAL A 563 5.78 24.76 7.30
N PHE A 564 5.90 24.89 8.62
CA PHE A 564 7.02 25.56 9.29
C PHE A 564 7.28 27.00 8.79
N ASP A 565 6.22 27.73 8.39
CA ASP A 565 6.26 29.10 7.84
C ASP A 565 7.08 29.29 6.54
N VAL A 566 7.55 28.21 5.92
CA VAL A 566 8.50 28.26 4.78
C VAL A 566 8.13 27.33 3.64
N TYR A 567 7.79 26.07 3.95
CA TYR A 567 7.57 25.04 2.97
C TYR A 567 6.13 25.02 2.47
N ARG A 568 5.93 24.62 1.23
CA ARG A 568 4.62 24.50 0.59
C ARG A 568 4.41 23.08 0.10
N VAL A 569 3.17 22.65 0.05
CA VAL A 569 2.82 21.37 -0.58
C VAL A 569 2.96 21.49 -2.09
N ASP A 570 3.24 20.37 -2.76
CA ASP A 570 3.08 20.23 -4.20
C ASP A 570 1.59 19.99 -4.50
N GLY A 571 0.93 21.01 -5.04
CA GLY A 571 -0.51 20.97 -5.28
C GLY A 571 -0.90 19.99 -6.39
N GLU A 572 -0.03 19.73 -7.37
CA GLU A 572 -0.27 18.74 -8.43
C GLU A 572 -0.17 17.32 -7.87
N LEU A 573 0.88 17.04 -7.08
CA LEU A 573 1.10 15.76 -6.43
C LEU A 573 -0.06 15.40 -5.48
N THR A 574 -0.51 16.36 -4.68
CA THR A 574 -1.51 16.14 -3.62
C THR A 574 -2.96 16.37 -4.06
N LEU A 575 -3.21 16.66 -5.34
CA LEU A 575 -4.53 17.05 -5.84
C LEU A 575 -5.62 16.02 -5.57
N GLY A 576 -5.34 14.73 -5.82
CA GLY A 576 -6.31 13.65 -5.64
C GLY A 576 -6.78 13.54 -4.20
N GLU A 577 -5.83 13.53 -3.27
CA GLU A 577 -6.07 13.46 -1.83
C GLU A 577 -6.76 14.71 -1.27
N ASN A 578 -6.30 15.88 -1.70
CA ASN A 578 -6.92 17.14 -1.29
C ASN A 578 -8.38 17.26 -1.79
N TYR A 579 -8.70 16.72 -2.97
CA TYR A 579 -10.09 16.68 -3.45
C TYR A 579 -10.96 15.69 -2.69
N ALA A 580 -10.41 14.55 -2.30
CA ALA A 580 -11.12 13.61 -1.45
C ALA A 580 -11.42 14.23 -0.07
N ASP A 581 -10.46 14.96 0.52
CA ASP A 581 -10.64 15.69 1.78
C ASP A 581 -11.69 16.81 1.65
N LEU A 582 -11.65 17.63 0.59
CA LEU A 582 -12.65 18.67 0.33
C LEU A 582 -14.05 18.06 0.18
N GLY A 583 -14.18 17.02 -0.64
CA GLY A 583 -15.44 16.31 -0.85
C GLY A 583 -15.97 15.68 0.43
N SER A 584 -15.08 15.10 1.24
CA SER A 584 -15.38 14.55 2.57
C SER A 584 -15.96 15.61 3.50
N MET A 585 -15.29 16.73 3.64
CA MET A 585 -15.72 17.82 4.53
C MET A 585 -17.06 18.40 4.08
N GLU A 586 -17.26 18.65 2.79
CA GLU A 586 -18.55 19.09 2.26
C GLU A 586 -19.66 18.06 2.52
N CYS A 587 -19.35 16.77 2.38
CA CYS A 587 -20.28 15.68 2.63
C CYS A 587 -20.70 15.61 4.10
N ILE A 588 -19.76 15.53 5.04
CA ILE A 588 -20.09 15.37 6.45
C ILE A 588 -20.71 16.62 7.08
N THR A 589 -20.35 17.82 6.60
CA THR A 589 -20.98 19.07 7.05
C THR A 589 -22.41 19.22 6.51
N ASN A 590 -22.74 18.66 5.34
CA ASN A 590 -24.10 18.64 4.82
C ASN A 590 -25.05 17.76 5.68
N ILE A 591 -24.52 16.82 6.48
CA ILE A 591 -25.31 15.97 7.39
C ILE A 591 -25.58 16.69 8.72
N ALA A 592 -24.66 17.53 9.20
CA ALA A 592 -24.81 18.28 10.44
C ALA A 592 -25.76 19.48 10.29
N SER A 593 -26.45 19.86 11.36
CA SER A 593 -27.48 20.90 11.30
C SER A 593 -27.51 21.86 12.50
N THR A 594 -26.79 21.56 13.58
CA THR A 594 -26.73 22.40 14.79
C THR A 594 -25.28 22.73 15.16
N ASP A 595 -25.11 23.84 15.88
CA ASP A 595 -23.78 24.30 16.33
C ASP A 595 -23.04 23.20 17.11
N ASP A 596 -23.74 22.49 18.01
CA ASP A 596 -23.12 21.42 18.82
C ASP A 596 -22.67 20.24 17.92
N GLU A 597 -23.45 19.87 16.89
CA GLU A 597 -23.09 18.84 15.93
C GLU A 597 -21.84 19.22 15.13
N TYR A 598 -21.77 20.46 14.63
CA TYR A 598 -20.59 20.97 13.92
C TYR A 598 -19.34 21.00 14.81
N ILE A 599 -19.46 21.41 16.08
CA ILE A 599 -18.32 21.42 17.01
C ILE A 599 -17.77 20.00 17.21
N LEU A 600 -18.63 19.02 17.48
CA LEU A 600 -18.23 17.62 17.65
C LEU A 600 -17.52 17.08 16.41
N LEU A 601 -18.10 17.38 15.23
CA LEU A 601 -17.56 16.95 13.95
C LEU A 601 -16.18 17.56 13.70
N PHE A 602 -16.01 18.88 13.77
CA PHE A 602 -14.76 19.55 13.46
C PHE A 602 -13.65 19.20 14.46
N GLU A 603 -13.96 19.14 15.75
CA GLU A 603 -12.97 18.76 16.75
C GLU A 603 -12.47 17.32 16.54
N ASN A 604 -13.36 16.36 16.21
CA ASN A 604 -12.91 14.99 16.01
C ASN A 604 -12.21 14.80 14.66
N TYR A 605 -12.61 15.54 13.63
CA TYR A 605 -11.86 15.62 12.36
C TYR A 605 -10.41 16.07 12.60
N ALA A 606 -10.20 17.10 13.41
CA ALA A 606 -8.83 17.52 13.73
C ALA A 606 -8.07 16.47 14.58
N ARG A 607 -8.78 15.73 15.47
CA ARG A 607 -8.16 14.68 16.31
C ARG A 607 -7.67 13.47 15.54
N ILE A 608 -8.37 13.04 14.51
CA ILE A 608 -7.92 11.88 13.72
C ILE A 608 -6.62 12.14 12.97
N TRP A 609 -6.29 13.39 12.69
CA TRP A 609 -5.03 13.81 12.08
C TRP A 609 -3.93 14.17 13.09
N CYS A 610 -4.19 13.98 14.42
CA CYS A 610 -3.20 14.30 15.45
C CYS A 610 -1.96 13.41 15.29
N GLU A 611 -0.83 14.02 14.90
CA GLU A 611 0.41 13.32 14.64
C GLU A 611 1.62 14.16 15.02
N LEU A 612 2.56 13.56 15.75
CA LEU A 612 3.88 14.09 16.04
C LEU A 612 4.89 13.44 15.11
N THR A 613 5.39 14.17 14.14
CA THR A 613 6.31 13.65 13.11
C THR A 613 7.62 14.44 13.16
N LEU A 614 8.77 13.77 12.90
CA LEU A 614 10.05 14.46 12.77
C LEU A 614 9.99 15.48 11.63
N ASN A 615 10.55 16.68 11.86
CA ASN A 615 10.52 17.75 10.85
C ASN A 615 11.13 17.33 9.50
N THR A 616 12.13 16.45 9.52
CA THR A 616 12.73 15.90 8.28
C THR A 616 11.74 15.07 7.50
N ASN A 617 10.98 14.21 8.18
CA ASN A 617 9.97 13.36 7.54
C ASN A 617 8.79 14.18 6.99
N VAL A 618 8.39 15.26 7.69
CA VAL A 618 7.37 16.18 7.15
C VAL A 618 7.88 16.88 5.88
N ILE A 619 9.18 17.24 5.82
CA ILE A 619 9.75 17.88 4.63
C ILE A 619 9.86 16.87 3.48
N ASP A 620 10.28 15.63 3.75
CA ASP A 620 10.34 14.57 2.75
C ASP A 620 8.93 14.26 2.20
N GLN A 621 7.90 14.20 3.08
CA GLN A 621 6.48 14.03 2.70
C GLN A 621 6.01 15.07 1.67
N LEU A 622 6.42 16.34 1.81
CA LEU A 622 5.99 17.41 0.88
C LEU A 622 6.39 17.19 -0.58
N SER A 623 7.39 16.37 -0.84
CA SER A 623 7.91 16.09 -2.20
C SER A 623 7.69 14.65 -2.67
N GLU A 624 7.26 13.76 -1.79
CA GLU A 624 7.24 12.32 -2.05
C GLU A 624 5.86 11.67 -1.83
N ASP A 625 4.98 12.29 -1.02
CA ASP A 625 3.69 11.72 -0.63
C ASP A 625 2.52 12.45 -1.31
N GLU A 626 1.56 11.70 -1.83
CA GLU A 626 0.31 12.24 -2.38
C GLU A 626 -0.61 12.85 -1.30
N HIS A 627 -0.33 12.60 -0.01
CA HIS A 627 -1.07 13.18 1.11
C HIS A 627 -0.41 14.46 1.62
N SER A 628 -1.19 15.51 1.73
CA SER A 628 -0.76 16.73 2.43
C SER A 628 -0.47 16.45 3.90
N PRO A 629 0.50 17.15 4.55
CA PRO A 629 0.73 17.03 5.98
C PRO A 629 -0.52 17.29 6.83
N ALA A 630 -0.64 16.63 7.97
CA ALA A 630 -1.81 16.69 8.86
C ALA A 630 -2.34 18.11 9.17
N THR A 631 -1.43 19.07 9.36
CA THR A 631 -1.80 20.48 9.59
C THR A 631 -2.50 21.10 8.40
N ILE A 632 -2.10 20.74 7.18
CA ILE A 632 -2.72 21.20 5.92
C ILE A 632 -4.06 20.51 5.72
N ARG A 633 -4.15 19.19 5.90
CA ARG A 633 -5.41 18.44 5.83
C ARG A 633 -6.49 19.00 6.75
N VAL A 634 -6.13 19.54 7.91
CA VAL A 634 -7.10 20.17 8.83
C VAL A 634 -7.32 21.64 8.47
N ASN A 635 -6.27 22.45 8.50
CA ASN A 635 -6.44 23.91 8.46
C ASN A 635 -6.87 24.40 7.07
N ALA A 636 -6.29 23.87 5.99
CA ALA A 636 -6.64 24.31 4.63
C ALA A 636 -8.07 23.88 4.25
N ILE A 637 -8.50 22.67 4.65
CA ILE A 637 -9.85 22.18 4.39
C ILE A 637 -10.90 23.00 5.17
N LEU A 638 -10.69 23.22 6.47
CA LEU A 638 -11.63 23.98 7.29
C LEU A 638 -11.69 25.47 6.91
N ALA A 639 -10.59 26.03 6.42
CA ALA A 639 -10.55 27.42 5.94
C ALA A 639 -11.43 27.69 4.69
N THR A 640 -11.85 26.64 3.97
CA THR A 640 -12.80 26.75 2.86
C THR A 640 -14.24 26.37 3.25
N THR A 641 -14.46 25.93 4.49
CA THR A 641 -15.74 25.39 4.95
C THR A 641 -16.61 26.47 5.58
N ASP A 642 -17.69 26.90 4.92
CA ASP A 642 -18.55 27.99 5.38
C ASP A 642 -19.08 27.80 6.81
N ALA A 643 -19.54 26.57 7.16
CA ALA A 643 -20.01 26.27 8.50
C ALA A 643 -18.94 26.49 9.59
N PHE A 644 -17.65 26.32 9.25
CA PHE A 644 -16.56 26.59 10.19
C PHE A 644 -16.44 28.07 10.54
N TYR A 645 -16.70 28.95 9.57
CA TYR A 645 -16.73 30.42 9.79
C TYR A 645 -17.83 30.81 10.77
N ASP A 646 -19.02 30.26 10.62
CA ASP A 646 -20.16 30.58 11.46
C ASP A 646 -19.94 30.06 12.90
N ILE A 647 -19.38 28.86 13.09
CA ILE A 647 -19.18 28.23 14.37
C ILE A 647 -18.04 28.85 15.18
N TYR A 648 -16.92 29.17 14.52
CA TYR A 648 -15.73 29.69 15.20
C TYR A 648 -15.54 31.21 15.02
N ASP A 649 -16.51 31.93 14.42
CA ASP A 649 -16.50 33.40 14.24
C ASP A 649 -15.21 33.89 13.53
N LEU A 650 -14.85 33.22 12.39
CA LEU A 650 -13.68 33.59 11.58
C LEU A 650 -13.91 34.92 10.85
N ASN A 651 -12.95 35.85 11.00
CA ASN A 651 -13.01 37.17 10.43
C ASN A 651 -11.74 37.54 9.66
N GLU A 652 -11.81 38.54 8.80
CA GLU A 652 -10.65 39.05 8.06
C GLU A 652 -9.55 39.47 9.06
N GLY A 653 -8.36 38.85 8.85
CA GLY A 653 -7.18 39.02 9.70
C GLY A 653 -6.88 37.88 10.68
N ASP A 654 -7.77 36.88 10.79
CA ASP A 654 -7.48 35.64 11.48
C ASP A 654 -6.58 34.73 10.59
N GLY A 655 -5.77 33.85 11.20
CA GLY A 655 -4.75 33.05 10.51
C GLY A 655 -5.31 32.07 9.49
N MET A 656 -6.52 31.54 9.73
CA MET A 656 -7.20 30.63 8.81
C MET A 656 -8.22 31.32 7.87
N TYR A 657 -8.26 32.66 7.87
CA TYR A 657 -9.24 33.36 7.03
C TYR A 657 -8.87 33.30 5.55
N VAL A 658 -9.79 32.81 4.75
CA VAL A 658 -9.77 32.84 3.27
C VAL A 658 -10.98 33.67 2.81
N SER A 659 -10.76 34.61 1.90
CA SER A 659 -11.87 35.45 1.41
C SER A 659 -12.91 34.61 0.70
N PRO A 660 -14.21 34.98 0.74
CA PRO A 660 -15.27 34.17 0.11
C PRO A 660 -15.06 33.87 -1.37
N ASP A 661 -14.41 34.78 -2.10
CA ASP A 661 -14.13 34.62 -3.54
C ASP A 661 -12.92 33.70 -3.83
N GLU A 662 -12.13 33.37 -2.78
CA GLU A 662 -10.94 32.50 -2.87
C GLU A 662 -11.19 31.12 -2.22
N ARG A 663 -12.34 30.91 -1.56
CA ARG A 663 -12.71 29.61 -1.02
C ARG A 663 -12.99 28.64 -2.15
N ILE A 664 -12.41 27.48 -2.06
CA ILE A 664 -12.60 26.40 -3.05
C ILE A 664 -13.66 25.41 -2.56
N SER A 665 -14.31 24.76 -3.50
CA SER A 665 -15.31 23.72 -3.27
C SER A 665 -15.15 22.63 -4.31
N ARG A 666 -15.39 21.37 -3.94
CA ARG A 666 -15.42 20.29 -4.91
C ARG A 666 -16.72 20.29 -5.73
N TRP A 667 -17.85 20.62 -5.11
CA TRP A 667 -19.18 20.43 -5.69
C TRP A 667 -19.92 21.73 -6.07
N LYS A 668 -19.53 22.87 -5.53
CA LYS A 668 -20.21 24.18 -5.74
C LYS A 668 -19.41 25.11 -6.61
#